data_74fecd8892e438602c46e66f50e75e9e
#
_entry.id   74fecd8892e438602c46e66f50e75e9e
#
_cell.length_a   1.000
_cell.length_b   1.000
_cell.length_c   1.000
_cell.angle_alpha   90.00
_cell.angle_beta   90.00
_cell.angle_gamma   90.00
#
_symmetry.space_group_name_H-M   'P 1'
#
loop_
_entity.id
_entity.type
_entity.pdbx_description
1 polymer ?
#
loop_
_entity_poly.entity_id
_entity_poly.type
_entity_poly.pdbx_seq_one_letter_code
_entity_poly.pdbx_strand_id
1 'polypeptide(L)'
;MKFKLQSYICLTLAGLFASCSVNKFIPEDQYLLDKVHIVSDTKEVQPSSFNSYIRQNPNAKWFSLVKVPMHIYCLSGKDSTSGFNRFLRKLGDAPVIYDAAISEKSKQEIQKAVRNMGYMRAEVQLDTLIKKNKLEVSYRIKAGKPYTIHHIAYHIDDLMIQDFIEKDSASSLLKAGMPFDVVALDQERQRITKLLQNNGYYKFNKDFIVYQADTIKDSYQVELTMKLLPFQLKKEDTPTRHQQYTIRNVNFLTDGNPSDTVTYKGLHFLFDEKPYIRPNTLANFNYIQPKELYKEQDVQNTYTSMGRLRALKYTNIRFDEVMQNDSAMLDANFLLTKGKNQSLSFEIEGTNSAGDLGAAASMTFQHRNLFKGSETFTVKVRGAYEAITGLQEGYENDDYREYGIETSLNFPEFKFPFLSSDYKRRIRATSEVGIDFNSQKRPEFTRTLASASWGYRWTDGKNSQHRFDLLDVSYIYVPWKSDNFRAYLENLTDRNSILIKSYEDQLIVRMGYSYTYNSAKDKTLTSNKRNSYSIRVNLEEAGNLLYLGSKAIHSAPKADKGYEIANIPFAQYVKGDFDFAQNWYIDKRNSFVFHIGMGIAYPYGNSQILPFEKRYFSGGPNSVRGWSVRSLGPGSYRGADGNMNYINHSGDIKLDINLEYRTHLFWKFNGAAFIDAGNIWNIRHYEGQEEGTFRFNRFYKQLAMAYGLGLRFDLDYLIIRFDGGMKAINPMRTGRDKYPFLHPNFSRDFAFHFAVGYPF
;
A
#
# COMPACT_ATOMS: atom_id res chain seq x y z
N MET A 1 -36.79 -24.17 -20.83
CA MET A 1 -37.40 -23.92 -19.51
C MET A 1 -36.55 -23.03 -18.58
N LYS A 2 -35.22 -23.10 -18.61
CA LYS A 2 -34.33 -22.27 -17.72
C LYS A 2 -34.35 -20.76 -18.00
N PHE A 3 -34.51 -20.32 -19.26
CA PHE A 3 -34.58 -18.89 -19.62
C PHE A 3 -35.85 -18.18 -19.07
N LYS A 4 -36.97 -18.87 -18.98
CA LYS A 4 -38.21 -18.31 -18.41
C LYS A 4 -38.12 -18.11 -16.90
N LEU A 5 -37.38 -18.98 -16.18
CA LEU A 5 -37.23 -18.87 -14.73
C LEU A 5 -36.36 -17.66 -14.34
N GLN A 6 -35.29 -17.37 -15.09
CA GLN A 6 -34.44 -16.20 -14.86
C GLN A 6 -35.20 -14.90 -15.14
N SER A 7 -36.00 -14.83 -16.18
CA SER A 7 -36.88 -13.67 -16.47
C SER A 7 -37.93 -13.47 -15.39
N TYR A 8 -38.48 -14.54 -14.82
CA TYR A 8 -39.42 -14.44 -13.68
C TYR A 8 -38.75 -13.97 -12.40
N ILE A 9 -37.52 -14.43 -12.12
CA ILE A 9 -36.75 -13.97 -10.94
C ILE A 9 -36.39 -12.48 -11.09
N CYS A 10 -35.96 -12.03 -12.26
CA CYS A 10 -35.68 -10.61 -12.50
C CYS A 10 -36.95 -9.74 -12.46
N LEU A 11 -38.09 -10.25 -12.97
CA LEU A 11 -39.38 -9.54 -12.91
C LEU A 11 -39.95 -9.51 -11.49
N THR A 12 -39.82 -10.58 -10.72
CA THR A 12 -40.25 -10.58 -9.30
C THR A 12 -39.36 -9.72 -8.43
N LEU A 13 -38.04 -9.69 -8.64
CA LEU A 13 -37.14 -8.73 -7.99
C LEU A 13 -37.48 -7.27 -8.38
N ALA A 14 -37.71 -6.98 -9.66
CA ALA A 14 -38.14 -5.65 -10.11
C ALA A 14 -39.52 -5.26 -9.55
N GLY A 15 -40.46 -6.21 -9.45
CA GLY A 15 -41.79 -5.99 -8.86
C GLY A 15 -41.73 -5.75 -7.35
N LEU A 16 -40.85 -6.42 -6.62
CA LEU A 16 -40.61 -6.18 -5.20
C LEU A 16 -40.06 -4.77 -4.93
N PHE A 17 -39.21 -4.23 -5.79
CA PHE A 17 -38.72 -2.86 -5.68
C PHE A 17 -39.75 -1.79 -6.06
N ALA A 18 -40.69 -2.08 -6.93
CA ALA A 18 -41.76 -1.14 -7.32
C ALA A 18 -42.85 -0.99 -6.24
N SER A 19 -43.05 -1.95 -5.36
CA SER A 19 -44.13 -1.97 -4.37
C SER A 19 -43.81 -1.28 -3.05
N CYS A 20 -42.56 -0.81 -2.80
CA CYS A 20 -42.19 -0.20 -1.53
C CYS A 20 -42.41 1.31 -1.53
N SER A 21 -43.48 1.77 -0.88
CA SER A 21 -43.69 3.17 -0.60
C SER A 21 -42.75 3.70 0.48
N VAL A 22 -41.69 4.43 0.08
CA VAL A 22 -40.80 5.16 0.99
C VAL A 22 -41.60 6.11 1.90
N ASN A 23 -42.72 6.60 1.42
CA ASN A 23 -43.62 7.52 2.13
C ASN A 23 -44.11 7.00 3.48
N LYS A 24 -44.10 5.67 3.69
CA LYS A 24 -44.50 5.03 4.96
C LYS A 24 -43.61 5.44 6.15
N PHE A 25 -42.35 5.82 5.89
CA PHE A 25 -41.34 6.19 6.88
C PHE A 25 -41.03 7.69 6.89
N ILE A 26 -41.73 8.49 6.07
CA ILE A 26 -41.60 9.95 6.06
C ILE A 26 -42.76 10.48 6.91
N PRO A 27 -42.52 11.21 8.02
CA PRO A 27 -43.58 11.86 8.79
C PRO A 27 -44.36 12.84 7.94
N GLU A 28 -45.59 13.14 8.36
CA GLU A 28 -46.40 14.23 7.75
C GLU A 28 -45.63 15.55 7.86
N ASP A 29 -45.69 16.37 6.81
CA ASP A 29 -44.98 17.65 6.71
C ASP A 29 -43.43 17.60 6.67
N GLN A 30 -42.84 16.40 6.47
CA GLN A 30 -41.40 16.25 6.29
C GLN A 30 -41.07 15.70 4.90
N TYR A 31 -39.82 15.91 4.47
CA TYR A 31 -39.39 15.55 3.12
C TYR A 31 -38.14 14.64 3.17
N LEU A 32 -38.08 13.70 2.25
CA LEU A 32 -36.88 12.86 2.04
C LEU A 32 -35.79 13.71 1.38
N LEU A 33 -34.61 13.75 1.96
CA LEU A 33 -33.44 14.36 1.32
C LEU A 33 -32.99 13.50 0.11
N ASP A 34 -33.26 14.00 -1.10
CA ASP A 34 -32.99 13.26 -2.32
C ASP A 34 -31.61 13.55 -2.90
N LYS A 35 -31.22 14.82 -2.95
CA LYS A 35 -29.93 15.27 -3.48
C LYS A 35 -29.44 16.48 -2.70
N VAL A 36 -28.09 16.59 -2.69
CA VAL A 36 -27.39 17.78 -2.18
C VAL A 36 -26.41 18.22 -3.27
N HIS A 37 -26.44 19.48 -3.61
CA HIS A 37 -25.58 20.10 -4.58
C HIS A 37 -24.85 21.29 -3.97
N ILE A 38 -23.60 21.46 -4.36
CA ILE A 38 -22.84 22.68 -4.12
C ILE A 38 -22.55 23.29 -5.49
N VAL A 39 -22.86 24.56 -5.65
CA VAL A 39 -22.61 25.28 -6.89
C VAL A 39 -21.87 26.56 -6.56
N SER A 40 -20.85 26.90 -7.33
CA SER A 40 -20.08 28.13 -7.19
C SER A 40 -20.26 29.00 -8.43
N ASP A 41 -20.27 30.31 -8.22
CA ASP A 41 -20.30 31.32 -9.29
C ASP A 41 -18.93 31.51 -9.96
N THR A 42 -17.85 31.01 -9.34
CA THR A 42 -16.50 31.11 -9.86
C THR A 42 -15.84 29.72 -10.02
N LYS A 43 -14.91 29.57 -10.97
CA LYS A 43 -14.17 28.33 -11.22
C LYS A 43 -13.06 28.09 -10.20
N GLU A 44 -12.54 29.14 -9.59
CA GLU A 44 -11.48 29.09 -8.58
C GLU A 44 -11.94 28.44 -7.29
N VAL A 45 -13.23 28.59 -6.96
CA VAL A 45 -13.85 27.97 -5.77
C VAL A 45 -14.49 26.64 -6.18
N GLN A 46 -13.72 25.57 -6.07
CA GLN A 46 -14.15 24.24 -6.47
C GLN A 46 -15.21 23.66 -5.50
N PRO A 47 -16.44 23.38 -5.96
CA PRO A 47 -17.51 22.85 -5.10
C PRO A 47 -17.17 21.57 -4.37
N SER A 48 -16.38 20.68 -4.98
CA SER A 48 -15.97 19.40 -4.41
C SER A 48 -15.16 19.54 -3.12
N SER A 49 -14.44 20.65 -2.93
CA SER A 49 -13.62 20.92 -1.73
C SER A 49 -14.50 21.11 -0.47
N PHE A 50 -15.77 21.41 -0.64
CA PHE A 50 -16.70 21.67 0.46
C PHE A 50 -17.58 20.49 0.85
N ASN A 51 -17.45 19.35 0.18
CA ASN A 51 -18.26 18.15 0.49
C ASN A 51 -18.09 17.66 1.95
N SER A 52 -16.94 17.93 2.58
CA SER A 52 -16.69 17.58 3.98
C SER A 52 -17.47 18.42 4.98
N TYR A 53 -17.92 19.60 4.60
CA TYR A 53 -18.71 20.50 5.44
C TYR A 53 -20.21 20.20 5.40
N ILE A 54 -20.66 19.32 4.47
CA ILE A 54 -22.05 18.86 4.42
C ILE A 54 -22.26 17.85 5.53
N ARG A 55 -23.09 18.23 6.51
CA ARG A 55 -23.41 17.39 7.67
C ARG A 55 -24.52 16.38 7.41
N GLN A 56 -25.40 16.66 6.46
CA GLN A 56 -26.50 15.77 6.08
C GLN A 56 -26.39 15.38 4.61
N ASN A 57 -26.11 14.09 4.36
CA ASN A 57 -25.99 13.55 3.02
C ASN A 57 -27.21 12.68 2.68
N PRO A 58 -27.67 12.65 1.41
CA PRO A 58 -28.75 11.78 0.99
C PRO A 58 -28.39 10.30 1.12
N ASN A 59 -29.39 9.43 1.13
CA ASN A 59 -29.19 7.98 1.14
C ASN A 59 -28.27 7.54 -0.01
N ALA A 60 -27.37 6.61 0.30
CA ALA A 60 -26.40 6.09 -0.64
C ALA A 60 -27.07 5.28 -1.76
N LYS A 61 -26.40 5.28 -2.91
CA LYS A 61 -26.83 4.53 -4.10
C LYS A 61 -25.88 3.36 -4.37
N TRP A 62 -26.41 2.18 -4.66
CA TRP A 62 -25.62 1.11 -5.24
C TRP A 62 -25.30 1.46 -6.69
N PHE A 63 -24.05 1.20 -7.09
CA PHE A 63 -23.54 1.50 -8.42
C PHE A 63 -23.78 2.96 -8.84
N SER A 64 -23.92 3.89 -7.88
CA SER A 64 -24.28 5.31 -8.08
C SER A 64 -25.63 5.53 -8.79
N LEU A 65 -26.44 4.48 -8.93
CA LEU A 65 -27.71 4.50 -9.69
C LEU A 65 -28.94 4.48 -8.77
N VAL A 66 -29.09 3.47 -7.93
CA VAL A 66 -30.32 3.15 -7.20
C VAL A 66 -30.09 3.16 -5.69
N LYS A 67 -31.00 3.75 -4.91
CA LYS A 67 -30.97 3.80 -3.44
C LYS A 67 -31.42 2.45 -2.82
N VAL A 68 -30.82 1.33 -3.24
CA VAL A 68 -31.21 -0.02 -2.82
C VAL A 68 -31.20 -0.19 -1.29
N PRO A 69 -30.18 0.27 -0.52
CA PRO A 69 -30.20 0.13 0.94
C PRO A 69 -31.41 0.79 1.59
N MET A 70 -31.83 1.97 1.11
CA MET A 70 -33.03 2.62 1.59
C MET A 70 -34.29 1.79 1.26
N HIS A 71 -34.37 1.22 0.06
CA HIS A 71 -35.50 0.36 -0.30
C HIS A 71 -35.55 -0.91 0.56
N ILE A 72 -34.42 -1.55 0.89
CA ILE A 72 -34.35 -2.69 1.82
C ILE A 72 -34.92 -2.29 3.19
N TYR A 73 -34.53 -1.13 3.71
CA TYR A 73 -35.11 -0.62 4.97
C TYR A 73 -36.63 -0.44 4.86
N CYS A 74 -37.12 0.13 3.77
CA CYS A 74 -38.52 0.39 3.54
C CYS A 74 -39.36 -0.88 3.32
N LEU A 75 -38.76 -2.03 3.02
CA LEU A 75 -39.42 -3.34 3.02
C LEU A 75 -39.86 -3.75 4.45
N SER A 76 -39.24 -3.23 5.50
CA SER A 76 -39.63 -3.53 6.88
C SER A 76 -41.03 -3.00 7.17
N GLY A 77 -41.75 -3.67 8.06
CA GLY A 77 -43.02 -3.21 8.63
C GLY A 77 -42.86 -2.00 9.56
N LYS A 78 -43.95 -1.32 9.91
CA LYS A 78 -43.96 -0.27 10.94
C LYS A 78 -43.54 -0.79 12.31
N ASP A 79 -43.94 -2.05 12.61
CA ASP A 79 -43.55 -2.72 13.84
C ASP A 79 -42.04 -2.96 13.93
N SER A 80 -41.41 -2.33 14.92
CA SER A 80 -39.98 -2.46 15.18
C SER A 80 -39.60 -3.65 16.06
N THR A 81 -40.58 -4.34 16.62
CA THR A 81 -40.36 -5.48 17.57
C THR A 81 -40.13 -6.79 16.84
N SER A 82 -40.69 -6.95 15.65
CA SER A 82 -40.52 -8.13 14.82
C SER A 82 -39.05 -8.39 14.44
N GLY A 83 -38.58 -9.61 14.64
CA GLY A 83 -37.21 -10.02 14.31
C GLY A 83 -36.85 -9.81 12.84
N PHE A 84 -37.78 -10.09 11.93
CA PHE A 84 -37.58 -9.88 10.50
C PHE A 84 -37.49 -8.39 10.13
N ASN A 85 -38.34 -7.54 10.71
CA ASN A 85 -38.27 -6.11 10.51
C ASN A 85 -36.96 -5.52 11.05
N ARG A 86 -36.50 -5.96 12.22
CA ARG A 86 -35.19 -5.56 12.77
C ARG A 86 -34.04 -6.00 11.86
N PHE A 87 -34.11 -7.19 11.29
CA PHE A 87 -33.11 -7.67 10.33
C PHE A 87 -33.07 -6.78 9.08
N LEU A 88 -34.19 -6.47 8.45
CA LEU A 88 -34.27 -5.59 7.28
C LEU A 88 -33.77 -4.18 7.59
N ARG A 89 -34.12 -3.62 8.76
CA ARG A 89 -33.63 -2.30 9.20
C ARG A 89 -32.13 -2.27 9.49
N LYS A 90 -31.55 -3.39 9.92
CA LYS A 90 -30.11 -3.53 10.10
C LYS A 90 -29.36 -3.65 8.77
N LEU A 91 -29.97 -4.27 7.77
CA LEU A 91 -29.42 -4.40 6.43
C LEU A 91 -29.54 -3.13 5.58
N GLY A 92 -30.63 -2.40 5.77
CA GLY A 92 -30.95 -1.21 5.01
C GLY A 92 -30.51 0.08 5.70
N ASP A 93 -30.52 1.19 4.94
CA ASP A 93 -30.32 2.54 5.46
C ASP A 93 -31.69 3.23 5.68
N ALA A 94 -31.90 3.78 6.87
CA ALA A 94 -33.11 4.57 7.13
C ALA A 94 -33.22 5.74 6.14
N PRO A 95 -34.44 6.10 5.68
CA PRO A 95 -34.63 7.28 4.88
C PRO A 95 -34.11 8.53 5.58
N VAL A 96 -33.27 9.29 4.91
CA VAL A 96 -32.71 10.54 5.46
C VAL A 96 -33.76 11.66 5.30
N ILE A 97 -34.35 12.04 6.42
CA ILE A 97 -35.31 13.13 6.46
C ILE A 97 -34.59 14.46 6.48
N TYR A 98 -35.01 15.42 5.69
CA TYR A 98 -34.43 16.75 5.63
C TYR A 98 -34.56 17.49 6.97
N ASP A 99 -33.45 18.03 7.45
CA ASP A 99 -33.39 18.88 8.63
C ASP A 99 -32.80 20.24 8.26
N ALA A 100 -33.61 21.27 8.41
CA ALA A 100 -33.26 22.64 8.06
C ALA A 100 -32.13 23.19 8.96
N ALA A 101 -32.12 22.83 10.26
CA ALA A 101 -31.10 23.30 11.20
C ALA A 101 -29.72 22.73 10.88
N ILE A 102 -29.66 21.46 10.48
CA ILE A 102 -28.40 20.81 10.06
C ILE A 102 -27.89 21.41 8.76
N SER A 103 -28.83 21.71 7.82
CA SER A 103 -28.47 22.34 6.54
C SER A 103 -27.98 23.77 6.72
N GLU A 104 -28.55 24.53 7.64
CA GLU A 104 -28.11 25.90 7.96
C GLU A 104 -26.69 25.87 8.60
N LYS A 105 -26.39 24.89 9.48
CA LYS A 105 -25.03 24.69 10.01
C LYS A 105 -24.03 24.40 8.89
N SER A 106 -24.39 23.53 7.94
CA SER A 106 -23.53 23.23 6.78
C SER A 106 -23.27 24.47 5.94
N LYS A 107 -24.30 25.30 5.70
CA LYS A 107 -24.18 26.57 5.01
C LYS A 107 -23.18 27.49 5.69
N GLN A 108 -23.30 27.66 7.02
CA GLN A 108 -22.39 28.52 7.81
C GLN A 108 -20.95 28.03 7.74
N GLU A 109 -20.74 26.71 7.82
CA GLU A 109 -19.39 26.12 7.71
C GLU A 109 -18.79 26.30 6.32
N ILE A 110 -19.58 26.10 5.25
CA ILE A 110 -19.14 26.37 3.88
C ILE A 110 -18.78 27.85 3.72
N GLN A 111 -19.64 28.75 4.19
CA GLN A 111 -19.40 30.20 4.12
C GLN A 111 -18.10 30.59 4.85
N LYS A 112 -17.88 30.07 6.07
CA LYS A 112 -16.65 30.29 6.82
C LYS A 112 -15.42 29.76 6.06
N ALA A 113 -15.53 28.57 5.46
CA ALA A 113 -14.43 27.98 4.70
C ALA A 113 -14.09 28.82 3.46
N VAL A 114 -15.09 29.31 2.72
CA VAL A 114 -14.89 30.19 1.54
C VAL A 114 -14.26 31.52 1.97
N ARG A 115 -14.72 32.11 3.08
CA ARG A 115 -14.12 33.34 3.63
C ARG A 115 -12.66 33.15 4.03
N ASN A 116 -12.32 32.03 4.63
CA ASN A 116 -10.93 31.69 4.97
C ASN A 116 -10.00 31.55 3.74
N MET A 117 -10.54 31.30 2.55
CA MET A 117 -9.81 31.29 1.28
C MET A 117 -9.58 32.69 0.68
N GLY A 118 -9.94 33.76 1.41
CA GLY A 118 -9.77 35.15 0.99
C GLY A 118 -11.03 35.80 0.39
N TYR A 119 -12.12 35.08 0.22
CA TYR A 119 -13.38 35.62 -0.29
C TYR A 119 -14.22 36.20 0.87
N MET A 120 -13.72 37.26 1.52
CA MET A 120 -14.28 37.75 2.79
C MET A 120 -15.75 38.20 2.70
N ARG A 121 -16.21 38.64 1.50
CA ARG A 121 -17.59 39.03 1.23
C ARG A 121 -18.43 37.87 0.71
N ALA A 122 -17.92 36.62 0.75
CA ALA A 122 -18.67 35.48 0.27
C ALA A 122 -19.94 35.24 1.07
N GLU A 123 -21.00 34.95 0.31
CA GLU A 123 -22.29 34.53 0.82
C GLU A 123 -22.63 33.14 0.28
N VAL A 124 -23.24 32.32 1.13
CA VAL A 124 -23.77 31.02 0.72
C VAL A 124 -25.30 31.07 0.87
N GLN A 125 -25.99 30.85 -0.23
CA GLN A 125 -27.46 30.76 -0.24
C GLN A 125 -27.87 29.30 -0.18
N LEU A 126 -28.89 29.00 0.62
CA LEU A 126 -29.48 27.68 0.75
C LEU A 126 -30.78 27.65 0.00
N ASP A 127 -30.82 26.98 -1.14
CA ASP A 127 -32.02 26.81 -1.94
C ASP A 127 -32.54 25.39 -1.75
N THR A 128 -33.88 25.28 -1.61
CA THR A 128 -34.54 23.97 -1.49
C THR A 128 -35.59 23.84 -2.61
N LEU A 129 -35.60 22.68 -3.26
CA LEU A 129 -36.57 22.35 -4.30
C LEU A 129 -37.34 21.10 -3.89
N ILE A 130 -38.64 21.30 -3.64
CA ILE A 130 -39.56 20.24 -3.26
C ILE A 130 -40.20 19.65 -4.51
N LYS A 131 -40.09 18.32 -4.66
CA LYS A 131 -40.76 17.53 -5.71
C LYS A 131 -41.54 16.39 -5.06
N LYS A 132 -42.84 16.57 -4.88
CA LYS A 132 -43.66 15.62 -4.09
C LYS A 132 -43.12 15.51 -2.65
N ASN A 133 -42.78 14.28 -2.19
CA ASN A 133 -42.25 14.03 -0.85
C ASN A 133 -40.70 14.02 -0.81
N LYS A 134 -40.03 14.56 -1.86
CA LYS A 134 -38.56 14.61 -1.96
C LYS A 134 -38.11 16.05 -1.98
N LEU A 135 -36.95 16.31 -1.36
CA LEU A 135 -36.34 17.62 -1.28
C LEU A 135 -34.89 17.55 -1.79
N GLU A 136 -34.58 18.45 -2.71
CA GLU A 136 -33.21 18.67 -3.19
C GLU A 136 -32.67 19.94 -2.51
N VAL A 137 -31.46 19.89 -1.98
CA VAL A 137 -30.78 21.03 -1.34
C VAL A 137 -29.64 21.49 -2.25
N SER A 138 -29.56 22.81 -2.44
CA SER A 138 -28.48 23.43 -3.20
C SER A 138 -27.83 24.53 -2.38
N TYR A 139 -26.54 24.35 -2.09
CA TYR A 139 -25.70 25.39 -1.49
C TYR A 139 -25.07 26.19 -2.63
N ARG A 140 -25.58 27.41 -2.85
CA ARG A 140 -25.10 28.32 -3.89
C ARG A 140 -24.08 29.27 -3.30
N ILE A 141 -22.81 29.09 -3.65
CA ILE A 141 -21.71 29.95 -3.21
C ILE A 141 -21.63 31.15 -4.16
N LYS A 142 -21.82 32.35 -3.61
CA LYS A 142 -21.51 33.61 -4.23
C LYS A 142 -20.23 34.13 -3.64
N ALA A 143 -19.10 33.74 -4.27
CA ALA A 143 -17.76 34.02 -3.73
C ALA A 143 -17.40 35.52 -3.88
N GLY A 144 -17.77 36.13 -4.99
CA GLY A 144 -17.34 37.48 -5.34
C GLY A 144 -15.85 37.54 -5.69
N LYS A 145 -15.22 38.69 -5.48
CA LYS A 145 -13.79 38.89 -5.70
C LYS A 145 -13.02 38.53 -4.43
N PRO A 146 -11.90 37.76 -4.54
CA PRO A 146 -11.04 37.50 -3.41
C PRO A 146 -10.27 38.75 -2.99
N TYR A 147 -10.01 38.89 -1.70
CA TYR A 147 -9.02 39.82 -1.21
C TYR A 147 -7.63 39.24 -1.49
N THR A 148 -6.74 40.07 -2.01
CA THR A 148 -5.34 39.70 -2.30
C THR A 148 -4.38 40.46 -1.41
N ILE A 149 -3.26 39.85 -1.08
CA ILE A 149 -2.20 40.49 -0.30
C ILE A 149 -1.52 41.52 -1.21
N HIS A 150 -1.56 42.80 -0.82
CA HIS A 150 -0.87 43.87 -1.55
C HIS A 150 0.60 43.92 -1.16
N HIS A 151 0.87 44.02 0.14
CA HIS A 151 2.22 44.11 0.68
C HIS A 151 2.32 43.31 1.98
N ILE A 152 3.52 42.77 2.27
CA ILE A 152 3.82 42.05 3.50
C ILE A 152 4.93 42.82 4.23
N ALA A 153 4.59 43.41 5.38
CA ALA A 153 5.54 44.07 6.26
C ALA A 153 5.91 43.12 7.42
N TYR A 154 7.13 43.23 7.87
CA TYR A 154 7.64 42.50 9.05
C TYR A 154 7.93 43.49 10.17
N HIS A 155 7.35 43.25 11.35
CA HIS A 155 7.61 44.00 12.57
C HIS A 155 8.19 43.06 13.61
N ILE A 156 9.53 42.97 13.63
CA ILE A 156 10.31 42.04 14.44
C ILE A 156 11.36 42.86 15.19
N ASP A 157 11.22 42.92 16.51
CA ASP A 157 12.14 43.69 17.36
C ASP A 157 13.47 42.93 17.59
N ASP A 158 13.50 41.62 17.36
CA ASP A 158 14.70 40.79 17.49
C ASP A 158 15.44 40.70 16.17
N LEU A 159 16.57 41.44 16.09
CA LEU A 159 17.37 41.55 14.85
C LEU A 159 17.92 40.19 14.34
N MET A 160 18.20 39.25 15.26
CA MET A 160 18.68 37.92 14.83
C MET A 160 17.55 37.10 14.20
N ILE A 161 16.37 37.15 14.79
CA ILE A 161 15.19 36.46 14.21
C ILE A 161 14.81 37.11 12.89
N GLN A 162 14.86 38.43 12.79
CA GLN A 162 14.62 39.15 11.55
C GLN A 162 15.58 38.68 10.45
N ASP A 163 16.88 38.60 10.72
CA ASP A 163 17.88 38.12 9.77
C ASP A 163 17.63 36.70 9.28
N PHE A 164 17.23 35.77 10.17
CA PHE A 164 16.86 34.41 9.76
C PHE A 164 15.65 34.38 8.82
N ILE A 165 14.62 35.18 9.10
CA ILE A 165 13.39 35.22 8.31
C ILE A 165 13.65 35.89 6.95
N GLU A 166 14.44 36.96 6.91
CA GLU A 166 14.80 37.68 5.68
C GLU A 166 15.66 36.81 4.74
N LYS A 167 16.66 36.12 5.29
CA LYS A 167 17.50 35.19 4.52
C LYS A 167 16.71 34.03 3.92
N ASP A 168 15.64 33.58 4.60
CA ASP A 168 14.79 32.49 4.12
C ASP A 168 13.51 33.00 3.41
N SER A 169 13.45 34.29 3.07
CA SER A 169 12.29 34.90 2.42
C SER A 169 11.90 34.25 1.07
N ALA A 170 12.86 33.69 0.35
CA ALA A 170 12.61 32.94 -0.88
C ALA A 170 11.73 31.68 -0.66
N SER A 171 11.78 31.10 0.54
CA SER A 171 10.98 29.93 0.93
C SER A 171 9.60 30.31 1.47
N SER A 172 9.28 31.61 1.59
CA SER A 172 7.99 32.07 2.10
C SER A 172 6.82 31.58 1.25
N LEU A 173 5.81 31.07 1.92
CA LEU A 173 4.55 30.65 1.30
C LEU A 173 3.66 31.84 0.95
N LEU A 174 3.92 33.01 1.51
CA LEU A 174 3.15 34.21 1.30
C LEU A 174 3.83 35.09 0.23
N LYS A 175 3.07 35.52 -0.76
CA LYS A 175 3.55 36.40 -1.85
C LYS A 175 2.53 37.49 -2.11
N ALA A 176 3.02 38.67 -2.51
CA ALA A 176 2.16 39.75 -2.99
C ALA A 176 1.33 39.26 -4.20
N GLY A 177 0.07 39.66 -4.27
CA GLY A 177 -0.86 39.25 -5.31
C GLY A 177 -1.62 37.95 -5.06
N MET A 178 -1.20 37.11 -4.10
CA MET A 178 -1.92 35.89 -3.76
C MET A 178 -3.20 36.20 -2.96
N PRO A 179 -4.21 35.32 -3.01
CA PRO A 179 -5.39 35.42 -2.14
C PRO A 179 -5.01 35.44 -0.65
N PHE A 180 -5.73 36.23 0.14
CA PHE A 180 -5.57 36.28 1.60
C PHE A 180 -6.19 35.01 2.22
N ASP A 181 -5.40 33.93 2.22
CA ASP A 181 -5.81 32.60 2.71
C ASP A 181 -5.30 32.37 4.12
N VAL A 182 -6.24 32.21 5.08
CA VAL A 182 -5.93 31.96 6.51
C VAL A 182 -5.16 30.65 6.70
N VAL A 183 -5.37 29.65 5.85
CA VAL A 183 -4.63 28.38 5.90
C VAL A 183 -3.18 28.61 5.49
N ALA A 184 -2.94 29.40 4.45
CA ALA A 184 -1.59 29.77 4.02
C ALA A 184 -0.85 30.55 5.11
N LEU A 185 -1.55 31.48 5.79
CA LEU A 185 -0.97 32.21 6.92
C LEU A 185 -0.55 31.29 8.08
N ASP A 186 -1.38 30.31 8.44
CA ASP A 186 -1.01 29.34 9.50
C ASP A 186 0.12 28.41 9.04
N GLN A 187 0.17 28.00 7.79
CA GLN A 187 1.28 27.23 7.22
C GLN A 187 2.59 28.01 7.24
N GLU A 188 2.55 29.31 6.96
CA GLU A 188 3.73 30.18 7.06
C GLU A 188 4.20 30.33 8.51
N ARG A 189 3.27 30.50 9.48
CA ARG A 189 3.61 30.48 10.90
C ARG A 189 4.34 29.19 11.29
N GLN A 190 3.85 28.04 10.81
CA GLN A 190 4.48 26.74 11.06
C GLN A 190 5.84 26.63 10.39
N ARG A 191 6.02 27.17 9.17
CA ARG A 191 7.29 27.19 8.46
C ARG A 191 8.35 28.00 9.22
N ILE A 192 7.99 29.23 9.61
CA ILE A 192 8.88 30.11 10.39
C ILE A 192 9.20 29.49 11.75
N THR A 193 8.21 28.87 12.41
CA THR A 193 8.43 28.16 13.67
C THR A 193 9.51 27.07 13.51
N LYS A 194 9.40 26.23 12.47
CA LYS A 194 10.42 25.22 12.19
C LYS A 194 11.78 25.80 11.86
N LEU A 195 11.82 26.89 11.08
CA LEU A 195 13.04 27.60 10.78
C LEU A 195 13.74 28.02 12.07
N LEU A 196 13.05 28.69 12.98
CA LEU A 196 13.62 29.19 14.23
C LEU A 196 13.99 28.04 15.19
N GLN A 197 13.15 27.01 15.33
CA GLN A 197 13.46 25.83 16.12
C GLN A 197 14.71 25.09 15.59
N ASN A 198 14.98 25.11 14.29
CA ASN A 198 16.20 24.55 13.72
C ASN A 198 17.42 25.46 13.85
N ASN A 199 17.22 26.69 14.31
CA ASN A 199 18.28 27.67 14.60
C ASN A 199 18.40 27.96 16.11
N GLY A 200 18.08 26.99 16.95
CA GLY A 200 18.33 27.06 18.38
C GLY A 200 17.17 27.53 19.24
N TYR A 201 16.09 28.05 18.70
CA TYR A 201 14.99 28.60 19.48
C TYR A 201 14.05 27.49 20.00
N TYR A 202 14.51 26.71 20.97
CA TYR A 202 13.80 25.53 21.52
C TYR A 202 12.36 25.80 21.99
N LYS A 203 12.14 26.94 22.66
CA LYS A 203 10.82 27.31 23.22
C LYS A 203 9.93 28.03 22.19
N PHE A 204 10.39 28.28 21.00
CA PHE A 204 9.62 29.01 20.01
C PHE A 204 8.43 28.18 19.52
N ASN A 205 7.27 28.79 19.42
CA ASN A 205 6.07 28.20 18.84
C ASN A 205 5.34 29.18 17.93
N LYS A 206 4.39 28.71 17.13
CA LYS A 206 3.69 29.51 16.15
C LYS A 206 2.82 30.62 16.74
N ASP A 207 2.46 30.54 18.02
CA ASP A 207 1.55 31.51 18.65
C ASP A 207 2.25 32.84 18.96
N PHE A 208 3.58 32.87 18.90
CA PHE A 208 4.34 34.12 18.94
C PHE A 208 4.29 34.91 17.62
N ILE A 209 3.79 34.29 16.52
CA ILE A 209 3.64 34.96 15.23
C ILE A 209 2.18 35.36 15.05
N VAL A 210 1.92 36.67 14.95
CA VAL A 210 0.60 37.24 14.73
C VAL A 210 0.58 38.03 13.43
N TYR A 211 -0.47 37.88 12.65
CA TYR A 211 -0.70 38.68 11.48
C TYR A 211 -1.76 39.75 11.78
N GLN A 212 -1.41 40.99 11.54
CA GLN A 212 -2.38 42.08 11.44
C GLN A 212 -2.68 42.31 9.96
N ALA A 213 -3.96 42.35 9.61
CA ALA A 213 -4.43 42.51 8.25
C ALA A 213 -5.33 43.74 8.14
N ASP A 214 -4.88 44.74 7.43
CA ASP A 214 -5.60 45.99 7.21
C ASP A 214 -6.09 46.06 5.76
N THR A 215 -7.41 46.28 5.58
CA THR A 215 -7.99 46.38 4.23
C THR A 215 -7.80 47.77 3.67
N ILE A 216 -7.32 47.88 2.42
CA ILE A 216 -7.19 49.13 1.72
C ILE A 216 -8.60 49.57 1.27
N LYS A 217 -8.98 50.79 1.65
CA LYS A 217 -10.32 51.37 1.36
C LYS A 217 -10.62 51.28 -0.15
N ASP A 218 -11.83 50.88 -0.48
CA ASP A 218 -12.37 50.79 -1.84
C ASP A 218 -11.58 49.86 -2.78
N SER A 219 -10.81 48.92 -2.21
CA SER A 219 -10.05 47.90 -2.94
C SER A 219 -10.34 46.47 -2.44
N TYR A 220 -9.92 45.47 -3.17
CA TYR A 220 -9.88 44.05 -2.72
C TYR A 220 -8.46 43.65 -2.34
N GLN A 221 -7.76 44.57 -1.66
CA GLN A 221 -6.37 44.38 -1.25
C GLN A 221 -6.22 44.49 0.26
N VAL A 222 -5.26 43.78 0.77
CA VAL A 222 -4.91 43.73 2.21
C VAL A 222 -3.44 44.01 2.40
N GLU A 223 -3.14 44.95 3.27
CA GLU A 223 -1.79 45.13 3.81
C GLU A 223 -1.64 44.16 4.99
N LEU A 224 -0.62 43.32 4.92
CA LEU A 224 -0.36 42.29 5.90
C LEU A 224 0.89 42.64 6.70
N THR A 225 0.78 42.79 8.00
CA THR A 225 1.91 42.99 8.89
C THR A 225 2.11 41.75 9.77
N MET A 226 3.25 41.08 9.61
CA MET A 226 3.65 40.02 10.53
C MET A 226 4.32 40.63 11.75
N LYS A 227 3.79 40.35 12.92
CA LYS A 227 4.36 40.78 14.20
C LYS A 227 4.88 39.59 14.97
N LEU A 228 6.06 39.74 15.53
CA LEU A 228 6.64 38.78 16.47
C LEU A 228 6.36 39.25 17.90
N LEU A 229 5.63 38.44 18.67
CA LEU A 229 5.42 38.70 20.10
C LEU A 229 6.65 38.29 20.87
N PRO A 230 7.00 39.04 21.96
CA PRO A 230 8.08 38.67 22.87
C PRO A 230 7.77 37.34 23.56
N PHE A 231 8.81 36.71 24.11
CA PHE A 231 8.65 35.48 24.85
C PHE A 231 7.98 35.78 26.21
N GLN A 232 6.82 35.15 26.44
CA GLN A 232 6.08 35.24 27.67
C GLN A 232 5.30 33.93 27.88
N LEU A 233 5.54 33.24 29.00
CA LEU A 233 4.84 31.98 29.32
C LEU A 233 3.48 32.21 29.96
N LYS A 234 3.42 33.19 30.88
CA LYS A 234 2.21 33.59 31.59
C LYS A 234 2.00 35.10 31.43
N LYS A 235 0.75 35.54 31.45
CA LYS A 235 0.41 36.97 31.33
C LYS A 235 1.05 37.86 32.40
N GLU A 236 1.42 37.27 33.53
CA GLU A 236 2.03 37.93 34.67
C GLU A 236 3.57 38.05 34.58
N ASP A 237 4.19 37.28 33.68
CA ASP A 237 5.64 37.31 33.50
C ASP A 237 6.06 38.56 32.72
N THR A 238 7.25 39.08 33.03
CA THR A 238 7.84 40.17 32.22
C THR A 238 8.21 39.63 30.86
N PRO A 239 7.79 40.30 29.73
CA PRO A 239 8.18 39.89 28.39
C PRO A 239 9.69 39.92 28.24
N THR A 240 10.24 38.84 27.66
CA THR A 240 11.69 38.72 27.42
C THR A 240 11.97 38.41 25.93
N ARG A 241 13.24 38.49 25.53
CA ARG A 241 13.64 38.06 24.16
C ARG A 241 13.61 36.55 24.04
N HIS A 242 13.38 36.06 22.83
CA HIS A 242 13.55 34.66 22.53
C HIS A 242 15.02 34.26 22.63
N GLN A 243 15.31 33.17 23.32
CA GLN A 243 16.67 32.67 23.51
C GLN A 243 17.02 31.53 22.61
N GLN A 244 18.26 31.50 22.13
CA GLN A 244 18.85 30.35 21.48
C GLN A 244 19.44 29.40 22.52
N TYR A 245 19.25 28.12 22.33
CA TYR A 245 19.74 27.06 23.18
C TYR A 245 20.82 26.24 22.49
N THR A 246 21.89 25.94 23.22
CA THR A 246 22.96 25.03 22.78
C THR A 246 22.86 23.73 23.58
N ILE A 247 23.08 22.62 22.95
CA ILE A 247 23.12 21.32 23.63
C ILE A 247 24.40 21.23 24.47
N ARG A 248 24.25 21.08 25.79
CA ARG A 248 25.39 20.90 26.70
C ARG A 248 25.81 19.45 26.78
N ASN A 249 24.91 18.57 27.21
CA ASN A 249 25.17 17.14 27.37
C ASN A 249 24.08 16.31 26.66
N VAL A 250 24.46 15.12 26.25
CA VAL A 250 23.54 14.12 25.72
C VAL A 250 23.72 12.85 26.54
N ASN A 251 22.70 12.48 27.30
CA ASN A 251 22.72 11.40 28.28
C ASN A 251 21.73 10.31 27.86
N PHE A 252 22.18 9.06 27.78
CA PHE A 252 21.35 7.89 27.53
C PHE A 252 21.15 7.13 28.82
N LEU A 253 19.92 7.08 29.31
CA LEU A 253 19.54 6.39 30.54
C LEU A 253 18.68 5.17 30.17
N THR A 254 19.12 3.99 30.57
CA THR A 254 18.28 2.79 30.54
C THR A 254 17.54 2.60 31.86
N ASP A 255 16.38 1.92 31.83
CA ASP A 255 15.56 1.65 33.02
C ASP A 255 16.41 1.17 34.22
N GLY A 256 16.20 1.77 35.41
CA GLY A 256 16.87 1.44 36.65
C GLY A 256 17.63 2.63 37.26
N ASN A 257 18.31 2.40 38.36
CA ASN A 257 19.23 3.38 38.96
C ASN A 257 20.62 3.13 38.33
N PRO A 258 21.11 4.02 37.45
CA PRO A 258 22.39 3.82 36.81
C PRO A 258 23.52 3.87 37.85
N SER A 259 24.33 2.81 37.90
CA SER A 259 25.53 2.72 38.76
C SER A 259 26.81 3.06 37.99
N ASP A 260 26.80 2.85 36.65
CA ASP A 260 27.95 3.02 35.78
C ASP A 260 27.68 4.02 34.65
N THR A 261 28.76 4.69 34.20
CA THR A 261 28.71 5.63 33.09
C THR A 261 29.88 5.39 32.14
N VAL A 262 29.58 5.30 30.83
CA VAL A 262 30.59 5.26 29.78
C VAL A 262 30.41 6.47 28.87
N THR A 263 31.51 7.16 28.56
CA THR A 263 31.53 8.23 27.56
C THR A 263 32.05 7.71 26.23
N TYR A 264 31.27 7.88 25.15
CA TYR A 264 31.64 7.53 23.81
C TYR A 264 31.25 8.61 22.82
N LYS A 265 32.19 9.14 22.04
CA LYS A 265 31.99 10.28 21.10
C LYS A 265 31.36 11.53 21.76
N GLY A 266 31.70 11.82 23.02
CA GLY A 266 31.16 12.96 23.75
C GLY A 266 29.71 12.77 24.26
N LEU A 267 29.16 11.55 24.13
CA LEU A 267 27.85 11.17 24.64
C LEU A 267 28.00 10.34 25.91
N HIS A 268 27.12 10.53 26.87
CA HIS A 268 27.14 9.81 28.15
C HIS A 268 26.10 8.70 28.17
N PHE A 269 26.54 7.48 28.48
CA PHE A 269 25.71 6.29 28.57
C PHE A 269 25.67 5.80 30.01
N LEU A 270 24.51 5.92 30.64
CA LEU A 270 24.25 5.56 32.03
C LEU A 270 23.46 4.24 32.06
N PHE A 271 23.98 3.24 32.76
CA PHE A 271 23.38 1.91 32.85
C PHE A 271 23.68 1.27 34.18
N ASP A 272 23.01 0.15 34.49
CA ASP A 272 23.28 -0.70 35.62
C ASP A 272 24.06 -1.94 35.13
N GLU A 273 25.22 -2.26 35.75
CA GLU A 273 26.15 -3.32 35.45
C GLU A 273 26.70 -3.34 33.99
N LYS A 274 25.86 -3.48 32.96
CA LYS A 274 26.27 -3.59 31.55
C LYS A 274 25.30 -2.89 30.59
N PRO A 275 25.81 -2.26 29.52
CA PRO A 275 24.96 -1.63 28.54
C PRO A 275 23.99 -2.63 27.91
N TYR A 276 22.70 -2.30 27.91
CA TYR A 276 21.66 -3.09 27.24
C TYR A 276 21.79 -3.04 25.71
N ILE A 277 22.09 -1.87 25.17
CA ILE A 277 22.46 -1.66 23.76
C ILE A 277 23.85 -1.03 23.75
N ARG A 278 24.69 -1.45 22.79
CA ARG A 278 26.06 -0.93 22.64
C ARG A 278 26.06 0.58 22.46
N PRO A 279 26.93 1.35 23.14
CA PRO A 279 27.08 2.79 22.99
C PRO A 279 27.24 3.23 21.52
N ASN A 280 28.04 2.50 20.74
CA ASN A 280 28.21 2.78 19.32
C ASN A 280 26.90 2.71 18.51
N THR A 281 26.02 1.75 18.81
CA THR A 281 24.71 1.65 18.16
C THR A 281 23.84 2.86 18.50
N LEU A 282 23.70 3.20 19.79
CA LEU A 282 22.91 4.35 20.20
C LEU A 282 23.44 5.67 19.60
N ALA A 283 24.78 5.83 19.57
CA ALA A 283 25.43 7.00 18.97
C ALA A 283 25.14 7.11 17.46
N ASN A 284 25.11 5.99 16.73
CA ASN A 284 24.83 5.98 15.28
C ASN A 284 23.37 6.34 14.97
N PHE A 285 22.44 6.12 15.91
CA PHE A 285 21.01 6.43 15.76
C PHE A 285 20.63 7.79 16.35
N ASN A 286 21.58 8.49 16.96
CA ASN A 286 21.41 9.83 17.52
C ASN A 286 21.88 10.91 16.55
N TYR A 287 21.12 11.98 16.39
CA TYR A 287 21.45 13.17 15.57
C TYR A 287 21.74 14.38 16.42
N ILE A 288 21.38 14.36 17.71
CA ILE A 288 21.63 15.47 18.65
C ILE A 288 23.08 15.41 19.11
N GLN A 289 23.85 16.47 18.87
CA GLN A 289 25.28 16.52 19.21
C GLN A 289 25.54 17.57 20.31
N PRO A 290 26.42 17.25 21.28
CA PRO A 290 26.89 18.26 22.25
C PRO A 290 27.58 19.43 21.56
N LYS A 291 27.46 20.63 22.13
CA LYS A 291 28.04 21.89 21.64
C LYS A 291 27.43 22.45 20.36
N GLU A 292 26.42 21.79 19.78
CA GLU A 292 25.64 22.32 18.66
C GLU A 292 24.40 23.06 19.15
N LEU A 293 23.89 23.99 18.34
CA LEU A 293 22.58 24.58 18.57
C LEU A 293 21.49 23.51 18.54
N TYR A 294 20.44 23.71 19.35
CA TYR A 294 19.24 22.90 19.29
C TYR A 294 18.66 22.94 17.87
N LYS A 295 18.28 21.78 17.35
CA LYS A 295 17.60 21.63 16.06
C LYS A 295 16.44 20.66 16.22
N GLU A 296 15.22 21.12 16.01
CA GLU A 296 14.01 20.29 16.06
C GLU A 296 14.10 19.14 15.06
N GLN A 297 14.67 19.38 13.87
CA GLN A 297 14.88 18.36 12.85
C GLN A 297 15.75 17.20 13.37
N ASP A 298 16.78 17.48 14.15
CA ASP A 298 17.66 16.45 14.72
C ASP A 298 16.95 15.64 15.79
N VAL A 299 16.07 16.26 16.57
CA VAL A 299 15.19 15.58 17.52
C VAL A 299 14.24 14.63 16.81
N GLN A 300 13.55 15.09 15.76
CA GLN A 300 12.64 14.29 14.97
C GLN A 300 13.37 13.15 14.24
N ASN A 301 14.55 13.43 13.69
CA ASN A 301 15.41 12.43 13.07
C ASN A 301 15.83 11.35 14.08
N THR A 302 16.16 11.77 15.31
CA THR A 302 16.55 10.87 16.38
C THR A 302 15.38 10.00 16.83
N TYR A 303 14.19 10.55 17.04
CA TYR A 303 12.99 9.76 17.35
C TYR A 303 12.70 8.73 16.26
N THR A 304 12.71 9.15 15.00
CA THR A 304 12.48 8.27 13.84
C THR A 304 13.52 7.16 13.78
N SER A 305 14.77 7.50 14.05
CA SER A 305 15.89 6.56 14.01
C SER A 305 15.84 5.57 15.17
N MET A 306 15.68 6.05 16.40
CA MET A 306 15.58 5.22 17.62
C MET A 306 14.35 4.28 17.57
N GLY A 307 13.24 4.71 16.95
CA GLY A 307 12.06 3.88 16.75
C GLY A 307 12.31 2.62 15.88
N ARG A 308 13.44 2.53 15.19
CA ARG A 308 13.87 1.33 14.44
C ARG A 308 14.57 0.31 15.32
N LEU A 309 15.02 0.69 16.52
CA LEU A 309 15.68 -0.20 17.47
C LEU A 309 14.63 -1.08 18.18
N ARG A 310 14.40 -2.26 17.65
CA ARG A 310 13.37 -3.19 18.14
C ARG A 310 13.61 -3.72 19.55
N ALA A 311 14.84 -3.57 20.07
CA ALA A 311 15.20 -3.85 21.45
C ALA A 311 14.57 -2.84 22.42
N LEU A 312 14.22 -1.64 21.97
CA LEU A 312 13.58 -0.61 22.77
C LEU A 312 12.06 -0.65 22.58
N LYS A 313 11.33 -0.55 23.68
CA LYS A 313 9.87 -0.41 23.70
C LYS A 313 9.45 1.04 23.47
N TYR A 314 10.11 1.95 24.19
CA TYR A 314 9.88 3.40 24.12
C TYR A 314 11.21 4.13 24.23
N THR A 315 11.30 5.25 23.54
CA THR A 315 12.36 6.26 23.70
C THR A 315 11.68 7.59 23.99
N ASN A 316 12.04 8.23 25.09
CA ASN A 316 11.59 9.57 25.42
C ASN A 316 12.82 10.47 25.52
N ILE A 317 12.78 11.65 24.90
CA ILE A 317 13.85 12.63 24.96
C ILE A 317 13.32 13.81 25.77
N ARG A 318 13.90 14.01 26.95
CA ARG A 318 13.59 15.14 27.85
C ARG A 318 14.73 16.12 27.77
N PHE A 319 14.41 17.38 27.64
CA PHE A 319 15.37 18.47 27.69
C PHE A 319 15.25 19.18 29.03
N ASP A 320 16.36 19.23 29.76
CA ASP A 320 16.47 19.97 31.00
C ASP A 320 17.29 21.25 30.76
N GLU A 321 16.72 22.40 31.10
CA GLU A 321 17.33 23.70 30.88
C GLU A 321 18.39 23.98 31.91
N VAL A 322 19.51 24.50 31.49
CA VAL A 322 20.63 24.89 32.33
C VAL A 322 21.15 26.26 31.87
N MET A 323 21.25 27.18 32.80
CA MET A 323 21.90 28.46 32.56
C MET A 323 23.36 28.38 33.00
N GLN A 324 24.29 28.66 32.13
CA GLN A 324 25.71 28.66 32.38
C GLN A 324 26.37 29.90 31.73
N ASN A 325 27.00 30.78 32.52
CA ASN A 325 27.63 31.98 32.03
C ASN A 325 26.73 32.81 31.08
N ASP A 326 25.51 33.11 31.50
CA ASP A 326 24.47 33.82 30.73
C ASP A 326 24.05 33.15 29.40
N SER A 327 24.51 31.95 29.13
CA SER A 327 24.12 31.18 27.98
C SER A 327 23.07 30.13 28.30
N ALA A 328 21.98 30.09 27.53
CA ALA A 328 20.93 29.08 27.69
C ALA A 328 21.36 27.74 27.05
N MET A 329 21.40 26.69 27.85
CA MET A 329 21.83 25.37 27.44
C MET A 329 20.77 24.31 27.73
N LEU A 330 20.83 23.20 27.02
CA LEU A 330 19.96 22.04 27.20
C LEU A 330 20.79 20.78 27.48
N ASP A 331 20.39 20.02 28.47
CA ASP A 331 20.80 18.63 28.62
C ASP A 331 19.73 17.73 27.99
N ALA A 332 20.11 17.00 26.98
CA ALA A 332 19.23 16.05 26.30
C ALA A 332 19.30 14.67 26.98
N ASN A 333 18.26 14.32 27.73
CA ASN A 333 18.18 13.07 28.48
C ASN A 333 17.28 12.05 27.73
N PHE A 334 17.88 11.02 27.20
CA PHE A 334 17.22 9.91 26.55
C PHE A 334 16.79 8.86 27.59
N LEU A 335 15.51 8.76 27.84
CA LEU A 335 14.93 7.74 28.70
C LEU A 335 14.55 6.53 27.85
N LEU A 336 15.33 5.46 27.95
CA LEU A 336 15.20 4.27 27.12
C LEU A 336 14.51 3.15 27.89
N THR A 337 13.33 2.74 27.43
CA THR A 337 12.60 1.62 28.03
C THR A 337 12.93 0.33 27.27
N LYS A 338 13.47 -0.66 27.99
CA LYS A 338 13.80 -1.97 27.43
C LYS A 338 12.57 -2.70 26.91
N GLY A 339 12.68 -3.30 25.73
CA GLY A 339 11.67 -4.18 25.15
C GLY A 339 11.84 -5.63 25.61
N LYS A 340 10.88 -6.49 25.28
CA LYS A 340 11.04 -7.94 25.44
C LYS A 340 12.05 -8.45 24.40
N ASN A 341 13.12 -9.07 24.87
CA ASN A 341 14.18 -9.59 23.98
C ASN A 341 13.69 -10.75 23.14
N GLN A 342 12.84 -11.59 23.69
CA GLN A 342 12.38 -12.82 23.04
C GLN A 342 10.88 -12.84 22.89
N SER A 343 10.42 -13.44 21.80
CA SER A 343 9.01 -13.75 21.55
C SER A 343 8.90 -15.07 20.81
N LEU A 344 7.85 -15.82 21.13
CA LEU A 344 7.44 -17.04 20.45
C LEU A 344 6.01 -16.85 19.99
N SER A 345 5.73 -17.12 18.72
CA SER A 345 4.39 -17.08 18.16
C SER A 345 4.08 -18.39 17.44
N PHE A 346 2.82 -18.81 17.51
CA PHE A 346 2.25 -19.94 16.78
C PHE A 346 1.18 -19.44 15.86
N GLU A 347 1.19 -19.91 14.61
CA GLU A 347 0.23 -19.56 13.58
C GLU A 347 -0.34 -20.84 12.98
N ILE A 348 -1.66 -20.88 12.79
CA ILE A 348 -2.36 -21.94 12.08
C ILE A 348 -3.05 -21.31 10.89
N GLU A 349 -2.85 -21.88 9.72
CA GLU A 349 -3.36 -21.40 8.44
C GLU A 349 -4.17 -22.49 7.75
N GLY A 350 -5.32 -22.14 7.19
CA GLY A 350 -5.97 -22.95 6.16
C GLY A 350 -5.38 -22.62 4.80
N THR A 351 -4.97 -23.61 4.02
CA THR A 351 -4.42 -23.44 2.69
C THR A 351 -5.40 -23.93 1.61
N ASN A 352 -5.32 -23.31 0.45
CA ASN A 352 -6.04 -23.75 -0.74
C ASN A 352 -5.15 -23.48 -1.97
N SER A 353 -4.57 -24.53 -2.50
CA SER A 353 -3.68 -24.44 -3.65
C SER A 353 -4.38 -25.02 -4.89
N ALA A 354 -4.87 -24.12 -5.76
CA ALA A 354 -5.55 -24.48 -7.03
C ALA A 354 -6.83 -25.35 -6.87
N GLY A 355 -7.45 -25.35 -5.67
CA GLY A 355 -8.62 -26.16 -5.36
C GLY A 355 -8.38 -27.22 -4.29
N ASP A 356 -7.13 -27.59 -4.04
CA ASP A 356 -6.75 -28.54 -3.00
C ASP A 356 -6.78 -27.84 -1.63
N LEU A 357 -7.50 -28.42 -0.69
CA LEU A 357 -7.67 -27.90 0.66
C LEU A 357 -6.61 -28.49 1.59
N GLY A 358 -6.05 -27.64 2.43
CA GLY A 358 -5.05 -28.07 3.38
C GLY A 358 -4.96 -27.20 4.63
N ALA A 359 -4.01 -27.53 5.46
CA ALA A 359 -3.67 -26.78 6.65
C ALA A 359 -2.15 -26.64 6.79
N ALA A 360 -1.73 -25.53 7.35
CA ALA A 360 -0.34 -25.29 7.71
C ALA A 360 -0.25 -24.80 9.15
N ALA A 361 0.85 -25.14 9.81
CA ALA A 361 1.18 -24.61 11.12
C ALA A 361 2.61 -24.07 11.10
N SER A 362 2.83 -22.95 11.75
CA SER A 362 4.17 -22.40 11.91
C SER A 362 4.45 -21.95 13.34
N MET A 363 5.70 -22.06 13.73
CA MET A 363 6.25 -21.56 14.98
C MET A 363 7.37 -20.59 14.67
N THR A 364 7.29 -19.38 15.19
CA THR A 364 8.30 -18.34 14.99
C THR A 364 8.90 -17.94 16.32
N PHE A 365 10.20 -18.16 16.47
CA PHE A 365 11.03 -17.62 17.54
C PHE A 365 11.74 -16.37 17.07
N GLN A 366 11.75 -15.33 17.90
CA GLN A 366 12.42 -14.07 17.60
C GLN A 366 13.23 -13.58 18.80
N HIS A 367 14.51 -13.20 18.58
CA HIS A 367 15.37 -12.53 19.54
C HIS A 367 15.77 -11.14 19.02
N ARG A 368 15.46 -10.07 19.76
CA ARG A 368 15.53 -8.68 19.29
C ARG A 368 16.74 -7.87 19.72
N ASN A 369 17.74 -8.49 20.25
CA ASN A 369 18.99 -7.80 20.69
C ASN A 369 20.13 -8.81 20.77
N LEU A 370 20.35 -9.60 19.71
CA LEU A 370 21.23 -10.77 19.74
C LEU A 370 22.67 -10.39 20.11
N PHE A 371 23.20 -9.35 19.47
CA PHE A 371 24.57 -8.87 19.69
C PHE A 371 24.60 -7.50 20.39
N LYS A 372 23.57 -7.13 21.12
CA LYS A 372 23.42 -5.83 21.80
C LYS A 372 23.46 -4.62 20.84
N GLY A 373 23.12 -4.80 19.58
CA GLY A 373 22.98 -3.75 18.57
C GLY A 373 21.54 -3.61 18.05
N SER A 374 20.58 -4.18 18.79
CA SER A 374 19.18 -4.27 18.39
C SER A 374 18.96 -5.10 17.10
N GLU A 375 19.87 -6.03 16.83
CA GLU A 375 19.72 -7.01 15.76
C GLU A 375 18.56 -7.94 16.08
N THR A 376 17.74 -8.25 15.08
CA THR A 376 16.63 -9.18 15.23
C THR A 376 16.97 -10.49 14.54
N PHE A 377 17.13 -11.54 15.32
CA PHE A 377 17.27 -12.90 14.84
C PHE A 377 15.91 -13.59 14.89
N THR A 378 15.50 -14.18 13.78
CA THR A 378 14.21 -14.86 13.64
C THR A 378 14.45 -16.26 13.10
N VAL A 379 13.80 -17.25 13.70
CA VAL A 379 13.71 -18.61 13.18
C VAL A 379 12.23 -18.96 13.08
N LYS A 380 11.79 -19.33 11.88
CA LYS A 380 10.43 -19.81 11.61
C LYS A 380 10.52 -21.25 11.11
N VAL A 381 9.78 -22.15 11.75
CA VAL A 381 9.58 -23.52 11.30
C VAL A 381 8.14 -23.64 10.85
N ARG A 382 7.90 -24.18 9.65
CA ARG A 382 6.60 -24.35 9.03
C ARG A 382 6.40 -25.78 8.57
N GLY A 383 5.22 -26.34 8.79
CA GLY A 383 4.74 -27.57 8.20
C GLY A 383 3.40 -27.34 7.53
N ALA A 384 3.19 -27.90 6.33
CA ALA A 384 1.91 -27.85 5.64
C ALA A 384 1.53 -29.24 5.10
N TYR A 385 0.23 -29.43 5.00
CA TYR A 385 -0.40 -30.64 4.44
C TYR A 385 -1.58 -30.20 3.58
N GLU A 386 -1.68 -30.73 2.35
CA GLU A 386 -2.81 -30.48 1.44
C GLU A 386 -3.28 -31.81 0.86
N ALA A 387 -4.58 -32.01 0.88
CA ALA A 387 -5.22 -33.15 0.23
C ALA A 387 -5.34 -32.85 -1.26
N ILE A 388 -4.58 -33.61 -2.08
CA ILE A 388 -4.62 -33.42 -3.54
C ILE A 388 -5.84 -34.11 -4.12
N THR A 389 -6.60 -33.40 -4.94
CA THR A 389 -7.78 -33.91 -5.63
C THR A 389 -7.53 -33.93 -7.16
N GLY A 390 -8.00 -35.00 -7.83
CA GLY A 390 -7.94 -35.07 -9.30
C GLY A 390 -6.61 -35.57 -9.89
N LEU A 391 -5.87 -36.39 -9.15
CA LEU A 391 -4.70 -37.10 -9.69
C LEU A 391 -5.13 -38.03 -10.83
N GLN A 392 -4.26 -38.18 -11.85
CA GLN A 392 -4.44 -39.17 -12.92
C GLN A 392 -4.35 -40.61 -12.38
N GLU A 393 -4.99 -41.54 -13.05
CA GLU A 393 -4.87 -42.98 -12.72
C GLU A 393 -3.41 -43.41 -12.65
N GLY A 394 -3.00 -44.04 -11.55
CA GLY A 394 -1.61 -44.51 -11.31
C GLY A 394 -0.85 -43.74 -10.23
N TYR A 395 -1.40 -42.66 -9.69
CA TYR A 395 -0.87 -41.99 -8.52
C TYR A 395 -1.73 -42.33 -7.30
N GLU A 396 -1.39 -43.37 -6.58
CA GLU A 396 -2.12 -43.80 -5.41
C GLU A 396 -1.72 -42.98 -4.17
N ASN A 397 -2.71 -42.36 -3.50
CA ASN A 397 -2.73 -41.92 -2.10
C ASN A 397 -1.58 -41.09 -1.54
N ASP A 398 -0.91 -40.26 -2.31
CA ASP A 398 0.09 -39.35 -1.75
C ASP A 398 -0.43 -37.90 -1.73
N ASP A 399 -0.49 -37.35 -0.53
CA ASP A 399 -0.83 -35.97 -0.30
C ASP A 399 0.40 -35.06 -0.45
N TYR A 400 0.15 -33.77 -0.62
CA TYR A 400 1.20 -32.76 -0.55
C TYR A 400 1.65 -32.54 0.90
N ARG A 401 2.96 -32.60 1.13
CA ARG A 401 3.57 -32.26 2.41
C ARG A 401 4.71 -31.28 2.20
N GLU A 402 4.75 -30.26 3.05
CA GLU A 402 5.79 -29.26 3.01
C GLU A 402 6.40 -29.06 4.39
N TYR A 403 7.73 -28.93 4.43
CA TYR A 403 8.49 -28.58 5.62
C TYR A 403 9.44 -27.45 5.27
N GLY A 404 9.40 -26.37 6.06
CA GLY A 404 10.22 -25.19 5.85
C GLY A 404 10.89 -24.73 7.13
N ILE A 405 12.12 -24.24 7.01
CA ILE A 405 12.85 -23.54 8.06
C ILE A 405 13.37 -22.26 7.44
N GLU A 406 12.94 -21.13 7.98
CA GLU A 406 13.39 -19.79 7.58
C GLU A 406 14.18 -19.19 8.74
N THR A 407 15.40 -18.76 8.48
CA THR A 407 16.26 -18.10 9.47
C THR A 407 16.67 -16.75 8.92
N SER A 408 16.47 -15.69 9.68
CA SER A 408 16.89 -14.34 9.27
C SER A 408 17.55 -13.57 10.41
N LEU A 409 18.55 -12.77 10.04
CA LEU A 409 19.23 -11.82 10.91
C LEU A 409 19.11 -10.42 10.32
N ASN A 410 18.32 -9.58 10.98
CA ASN A 410 18.05 -8.20 10.58
C ASN A 410 18.89 -7.23 11.42
N PHE A 411 19.71 -6.42 10.77
CA PHE A 411 20.47 -5.33 11.36
C PHE A 411 19.71 -4.02 11.16
N PRO A 412 19.50 -3.22 12.21
CA PRO A 412 18.87 -1.89 12.06
C PRO A 412 19.78 -0.90 11.31
N GLU A 413 21.05 -1.21 11.14
CA GLU A 413 22.06 -0.43 10.47
C GLU A 413 22.28 -0.86 9.02
N PHE A 414 22.70 0.09 8.18
CA PHE A 414 23.14 -0.19 6.81
C PHE A 414 24.57 -0.75 6.78
N LYS A 415 24.69 -2.06 6.70
CA LYS A 415 25.98 -2.80 6.74
C LYS A 415 26.60 -2.96 5.34
N PHE A 416 26.74 -1.88 4.57
CA PHE A 416 27.43 -1.89 3.28
C PHE A 416 28.86 -1.38 3.46
N PRO A 417 29.91 -2.13 3.04
CA PRO A 417 31.30 -1.81 3.41
C PRO A 417 31.84 -0.53 2.77
N PHE A 418 31.43 -0.20 1.54
CA PHE A 418 32.05 0.84 0.72
C PHE A 418 31.41 2.22 0.81
N LEU A 419 30.45 2.45 1.74
CA LEU A 419 29.74 3.72 1.89
C LEU A 419 30.20 4.47 3.14
N SER A 420 30.25 5.81 3.06
CA SER A 420 30.56 6.68 4.20
C SER A 420 29.49 6.60 5.29
N SER A 421 29.88 6.89 6.52
CA SER A 421 28.98 6.89 7.68
C SER A 421 27.83 7.90 7.50
N ASP A 422 28.10 9.06 6.93
CA ASP A 422 27.09 10.11 6.72
C ASP A 422 26.06 9.71 5.67
N TYR A 423 26.49 9.05 4.60
CA TYR A 423 25.58 8.52 3.59
C TYR A 423 24.68 7.42 4.17
N LYS A 424 25.25 6.51 4.98
CA LYS A 424 24.49 5.45 5.69
C LYS A 424 23.44 6.04 6.62
N ARG A 425 23.78 7.09 7.37
CA ARG A 425 22.86 7.81 8.26
C ARG A 425 21.72 8.49 7.50
N ARG A 426 22.00 9.05 6.32
CA ARG A 426 20.99 9.73 5.48
C ARG A 426 19.98 8.76 4.90
N ILE A 427 20.43 7.64 4.33
CA ILE A 427 19.54 6.63 3.71
C ILE A 427 18.76 5.85 4.77
N ARG A 428 19.34 5.60 5.94
CA ARG A 428 18.71 4.84 7.03
C ARG A 428 18.26 3.44 6.61
N ALA A 429 19.03 2.76 5.75
CA ALA A 429 18.72 1.40 5.34
C ALA A 429 18.93 0.40 6.48
N THR A 430 18.17 -0.68 6.44
CA THR A 430 18.40 -1.90 7.23
C THR A 430 19.09 -2.95 6.38
N SER A 431 19.86 -3.83 7.00
CA SER A 431 20.48 -4.98 6.32
C SER A 431 19.86 -6.26 6.81
N GLU A 432 19.63 -7.19 5.91
CA GLU A 432 19.03 -8.50 6.21
C GLU A 432 19.89 -9.61 5.59
N VAL A 433 20.18 -10.62 6.37
CA VAL A 433 20.77 -11.88 5.91
C VAL A 433 19.77 -12.97 6.22
N GLY A 434 19.43 -13.79 5.22
CA GLY A 434 18.48 -14.88 5.36
C GLY A 434 19.06 -16.21 4.89
N ILE A 435 18.62 -17.29 5.49
CA ILE A 435 18.84 -18.66 5.05
C ILE A 435 17.50 -19.37 5.15
N ASP A 436 17.06 -19.93 4.02
CA ASP A 436 15.77 -20.60 3.94
C ASP A 436 15.97 -22.01 3.37
N PHE A 437 15.24 -22.94 3.95
CA PHE A 437 15.19 -24.32 3.51
C PHE A 437 13.72 -24.74 3.43
N ASN A 438 13.30 -25.25 2.26
CA ASN A 438 11.95 -25.72 2.04
C ASN A 438 11.98 -27.04 1.27
N SER A 439 11.32 -28.05 1.79
CA SER A 439 11.17 -29.35 1.13
C SER A 439 9.69 -29.65 0.90
N GLN A 440 9.36 -29.91 -0.35
CA GLN A 440 8.00 -30.21 -0.82
C GLN A 440 7.98 -31.63 -1.36
N LYS A 441 7.14 -32.47 -0.77
CA LYS A 441 6.86 -33.82 -1.26
C LYS A 441 5.48 -33.83 -1.90
N ARG A 442 5.45 -34.22 -3.18
CA ARG A 442 4.24 -34.46 -3.98
C ARG A 442 4.22 -35.91 -4.46
N PRO A 443 3.05 -36.42 -4.92
CA PRO A 443 2.98 -37.78 -5.50
C PRO A 443 3.93 -37.96 -6.69
N GLU A 444 4.17 -36.90 -7.47
CA GLU A 444 4.95 -36.94 -8.69
C GLU A 444 6.45 -36.79 -8.43
N PHE A 445 6.83 -35.95 -7.47
CA PHE A 445 8.25 -35.62 -7.20
C PHE A 445 8.47 -35.06 -5.78
N THR A 446 9.71 -35.14 -5.35
CA THR A 446 10.18 -34.38 -4.19
C THR A 446 11.09 -33.25 -4.67
N ARG A 447 10.89 -32.07 -4.12
CA ARG A 447 11.65 -30.89 -4.46
C ARG A 447 12.12 -30.17 -3.20
N THR A 448 13.40 -29.82 -3.16
CA THR A 448 14.01 -29.08 -2.07
C THR A 448 14.57 -27.78 -2.60
N LEU A 449 14.26 -26.70 -1.93
CA LEU A 449 14.82 -25.37 -2.18
C LEU A 449 15.64 -24.96 -0.97
N ALA A 450 16.92 -24.67 -1.19
CA ALA A 450 17.79 -24.06 -0.20
C ALA A 450 18.23 -22.70 -0.71
N SER A 451 18.10 -21.66 0.10
CA SER A 451 18.50 -20.32 -0.31
C SER A 451 19.27 -19.57 0.77
N ALA A 452 20.15 -18.67 0.33
CA ALA A 452 20.85 -17.73 1.18
C ALA A 452 20.79 -16.34 0.55
N SER A 453 20.41 -15.34 1.33
CA SER A 453 20.17 -14.00 0.81
C SER A 453 20.83 -12.93 1.66
N TRP A 454 21.27 -11.86 1.01
CA TRP A 454 21.73 -10.64 1.64
C TRP A 454 21.14 -9.43 0.92
N GLY A 455 20.38 -8.66 1.65
CA GLY A 455 19.65 -7.54 1.08
C GLY A 455 19.58 -6.31 2.00
N TYR A 456 19.12 -5.21 1.42
CA TYR A 456 18.95 -3.93 2.08
C TYR A 456 17.53 -3.39 1.85
N ARG A 457 16.98 -2.74 2.86
CA ARG A 457 15.66 -2.11 2.77
C ARG A 457 15.72 -0.71 3.35
N TRP A 458 15.13 0.24 2.67
CA TRP A 458 14.98 1.62 3.17
C TRP A 458 13.68 2.24 2.68
N THR A 459 13.30 3.33 3.31
CA THR A 459 12.15 4.14 2.93
C THR A 459 12.62 5.56 2.64
N ASP A 460 12.13 6.15 1.55
CA ASP A 460 12.31 7.55 1.25
C ASP A 460 10.97 8.28 1.45
N GLY A 461 10.93 9.18 2.42
CA GLY A 461 9.68 9.76 2.89
C GLY A 461 8.71 8.72 3.48
N LYS A 462 7.40 9.01 3.40
CA LYS A 462 6.34 8.13 3.92
C LYS A 462 5.85 7.11 2.89
N ASN A 463 6.03 7.41 1.62
CA ASN A 463 5.31 6.78 0.51
C ASN A 463 6.16 5.79 -0.28
N SER A 464 7.48 5.95 -0.29
CA SER A 464 8.41 5.15 -1.08
C SER A 464 9.12 4.11 -0.24
N GLN A 465 9.20 2.89 -0.74
CA GLN A 465 9.96 1.78 -0.14
C GLN A 465 10.88 1.19 -1.20
N HIS A 466 12.11 0.93 -0.80
CA HIS A 466 13.15 0.35 -1.63
C HIS A 466 13.67 -0.93 -1.00
N ARG A 467 13.94 -1.92 -1.83
CA ARG A 467 14.64 -3.13 -1.46
C ARG A 467 15.72 -3.40 -2.51
N PHE A 468 16.92 -3.66 -2.07
CA PHE A 468 18.03 -4.08 -2.91
C PHE A 468 18.58 -5.40 -2.40
N ASP A 469 18.34 -6.47 -3.15
CA ASP A 469 18.90 -7.78 -2.89
C ASP A 469 20.28 -7.83 -3.57
N LEU A 470 21.34 -7.69 -2.76
CA LEU A 470 22.72 -7.68 -3.26
C LEU A 470 23.14 -9.06 -3.76
N LEU A 471 22.70 -10.08 -3.04
CA LEU A 471 23.00 -11.48 -3.36
C LEU A 471 21.83 -12.34 -2.88
N ASP A 472 21.33 -13.18 -3.75
CA ASP A 472 20.38 -14.23 -3.42
C ASP A 472 20.77 -15.48 -4.20
N VAL A 473 21.23 -16.48 -3.47
CA VAL A 473 21.65 -17.78 -3.98
C VAL A 473 20.56 -18.79 -3.67
N SER A 474 19.95 -19.36 -4.67
CA SER A 474 18.92 -20.38 -4.52
C SER A 474 19.32 -21.65 -5.26
N TYR A 475 19.40 -22.76 -4.54
CA TYR A 475 19.61 -24.09 -5.08
C TYR A 475 18.32 -24.88 -5.06
N ILE A 476 17.89 -25.29 -6.26
CA ILE A 476 16.73 -26.13 -6.47
C ILE A 476 17.23 -27.53 -6.71
N TYR A 477 16.79 -28.47 -5.88
CA TYR A 477 17.18 -29.88 -5.91
C TYR A 477 15.94 -30.77 -6.01
N VAL A 478 15.90 -31.67 -7.01
CA VAL A 478 14.79 -32.61 -7.27
C VAL A 478 15.29 -34.06 -7.10
N PRO A 479 15.44 -34.52 -5.83
CA PRO A 479 16.06 -35.81 -5.52
C PRO A 479 15.27 -37.02 -5.99
N TRP A 480 13.96 -36.86 -6.16
CA TRP A 480 13.09 -38.01 -6.48
C TRP A 480 11.97 -37.61 -7.43
N LYS A 481 11.70 -38.49 -8.40
CA LYS A 481 10.57 -38.46 -9.32
C LYS A 481 9.96 -39.86 -9.37
N SER A 482 8.63 -39.96 -9.38
CA SER A 482 7.95 -41.25 -9.48
C SER A 482 8.24 -41.90 -10.84
N ASP A 483 8.15 -43.22 -10.93
CA ASP A 483 8.44 -43.96 -12.18
C ASP A 483 7.44 -43.58 -13.29
N ASN A 484 6.17 -43.42 -12.94
CA ASN A 484 5.15 -42.95 -13.89
C ASN A 484 5.46 -41.53 -14.39
N PHE A 485 5.89 -40.64 -13.52
CA PHE A 485 6.23 -39.27 -13.89
C PHE A 485 7.52 -39.22 -14.73
N ARG A 486 8.51 -40.06 -14.42
CA ARG A 486 9.74 -40.20 -15.21
C ARG A 486 9.43 -40.71 -16.60
N ALA A 487 8.65 -41.80 -16.74
CA ALA A 487 8.21 -42.33 -18.01
C ALA A 487 7.40 -41.29 -18.81
N TYR A 488 6.57 -40.50 -18.17
CA TYR A 488 5.86 -39.40 -18.82
C TYR A 488 6.83 -38.35 -19.37
N LEU A 489 7.85 -37.93 -18.60
CA LEU A 489 8.85 -36.97 -19.06
C LEU A 489 9.70 -37.52 -20.22
N GLU A 490 10.08 -38.82 -20.17
CA GLU A 490 10.85 -39.48 -21.22
C GLU A 490 10.08 -39.63 -22.54
N ASN A 491 8.79 -39.87 -22.45
CA ASN A 491 7.91 -39.93 -23.65
C ASN A 491 7.65 -38.57 -24.30
N LEU A 492 7.99 -37.46 -23.59
CA LEU A 492 7.86 -36.08 -24.13
C LEU A 492 9.12 -35.60 -24.88
N THR A 493 10.10 -36.49 -25.12
CA THR A 493 11.51 -36.18 -25.39
C THR A 493 11.80 -35.15 -26.50
N ASP A 494 10.94 -34.89 -27.44
CA ASP A 494 11.23 -33.93 -28.51
C ASP A 494 10.29 -32.71 -28.56
N ARG A 495 9.26 -32.65 -27.73
CA ARG A 495 8.20 -31.66 -27.89
C ARG A 495 8.01 -30.68 -26.75
N ASN A 496 8.64 -30.86 -25.57
CA ASN A 496 8.42 -29.97 -24.45
C ASN A 496 9.62 -29.78 -23.52
N SER A 497 10.66 -29.12 -24.03
CA SER A 497 11.89 -28.82 -23.31
C SER A 497 11.65 -28.00 -22.02
N ILE A 498 10.55 -27.23 -21.93
CA ILE A 498 10.19 -26.45 -20.75
C ILE A 498 9.86 -27.38 -19.57
N LEU A 499 9.05 -28.41 -19.83
CA LEU A 499 8.61 -29.33 -18.77
C LEU A 499 9.79 -30.12 -18.21
N ILE A 500 10.64 -30.67 -19.09
CA ILE A 500 11.80 -31.47 -18.69
C ILE A 500 12.75 -30.64 -17.80
N LYS A 501 13.14 -29.45 -18.29
CA LYS A 501 14.07 -28.56 -17.58
C LYS A 501 13.51 -27.97 -16.28
N SER A 502 12.19 -27.95 -16.11
CA SER A 502 11.56 -27.49 -14.87
C SER A 502 11.76 -28.45 -13.67
N TYR A 503 12.15 -29.68 -13.95
CA TYR A 503 12.40 -30.72 -12.93
C TYR A 503 13.87 -31.17 -12.87
N GLU A 504 14.77 -30.34 -13.38
CA GLU A 504 16.21 -30.53 -13.21
C GLU A 504 16.72 -29.70 -12.02
N ASP A 505 17.85 -30.15 -11.46
CA ASP A 505 18.57 -29.39 -10.47
C ASP A 505 19.10 -28.08 -11.05
N GLN A 506 18.98 -26.99 -10.31
CA GLN A 506 19.35 -25.68 -10.81
C GLN A 506 19.87 -24.75 -9.74
N LEU A 507 20.92 -24.01 -10.07
CA LEU A 507 21.45 -22.93 -9.24
C LEU A 507 21.03 -21.57 -9.80
N ILE A 508 20.45 -20.71 -8.95
CA ILE A 508 20.08 -19.34 -9.30
C ILE A 508 20.85 -18.40 -8.39
N VAL A 509 21.72 -17.59 -8.96
CA VAL A 509 22.43 -16.53 -8.23
C VAL A 509 21.98 -15.21 -8.83
N ARG A 510 21.18 -14.47 -8.07
CA ARG A 510 20.53 -13.25 -8.55
C ARG A 510 20.89 -12.03 -7.72
N MET A 511 20.79 -10.87 -8.38
CA MET A 511 20.75 -9.53 -7.80
C MET A 511 19.40 -8.90 -8.18
N GLY A 512 18.82 -8.13 -7.26
CA GLY A 512 17.49 -7.56 -7.52
C GLY A 512 17.29 -6.19 -6.89
N TYR A 513 16.43 -5.38 -7.52
CA TYR A 513 15.97 -4.11 -6.98
C TYR A 513 14.44 -4.00 -7.08
N SER A 514 13.82 -3.63 -5.97
CA SER A 514 12.38 -3.44 -5.88
C SER A 514 12.07 -2.04 -5.35
N TYR A 515 11.19 -1.34 -6.06
CA TYR A 515 10.64 -0.05 -5.67
C TYR A 515 9.14 -0.14 -5.53
N THR A 516 8.61 0.36 -4.41
CA THR A 516 7.17 0.45 -4.18
C THR A 516 6.82 1.85 -3.71
N TYR A 517 5.88 2.49 -4.40
CA TYR A 517 5.31 3.77 -4.03
C TYR A 517 3.80 3.62 -3.75
N ASN A 518 3.31 4.27 -2.69
CA ASN A 518 1.87 4.27 -2.37
C ASN A 518 1.45 5.66 -1.89
N SER A 519 0.69 6.36 -2.71
CA SER A 519 0.22 7.72 -2.43
C SER A 519 -0.77 7.79 -1.25
N ALA A 520 -1.45 6.68 -0.92
CA ALA A 520 -2.42 6.63 0.18
C ALA A 520 -1.78 6.68 1.59
N LYS A 521 -0.46 6.48 1.71
CA LYS A 521 0.26 6.55 2.99
C LYS A 521 0.46 7.98 3.48
N ASP A 522 0.29 8.98 2.63
CA ASP A 522 0.40 10.39 3.02
C ASP A 522 -0.90 10.86 3.69
N LYS A 523 -0.92 10.78 5.02
CA LYS A 523 -2.03 11.24 5.86
C LYS A 523 -2.15 12.76 5.98
N THR A 524 -1.20 13.53 5.47
CA THR A 524 -1.24 15.00 5.51
C THR A 524 -2.30 15.57 4.56
N LEU A 525 -2.78 14.78 3.64
CA LEU A 525 -3.92 15.07 2.78
C LEU A 525 -5.21 14.72 3.52
N THR A 526 -5.49 15.50 4.57
CA THR A 526 -6.69 15.35 5.42
C THR A 526 -7.98 15.31 4.61
N SER A 527 -8.85 14.39 5.04
CA SER A 527 -10.30 14.42 4.96
C SER A 527 -10.95 14.43 3.57
N ASN A 528 -10.82 13.47 2.83
CA ASN A 528 -11.78 12.86 1.90
C ASN A 528 -11.03 11.73 1.24
N LYS A 529 -11.64 10.55 1.10
CA LYS A 529 -11.06 9.47 0.29
C LYS A 529 -10.66 10.07 -1.06
N ARG A 530 -9.39 10.50 -1.17
CA ARG A 530 -8.85 11.07 -2.40
C ARG A 530 -8.38 9.95 -3.29
N ASN A 531 -8.35 10.22 -4.57
CA ASN A 531 -7.75 9.32 -5.54
C ASN A 531 -6.35 8.93 -5.08
N SER A 532 -6.09 7.64 -5.05
CA SER A 532 -4.80 7.10 -4.62
C SER A 532 -4.24 6.18 -5.69
N TYR A 533 -2.94 6.11 -5.77
CA TYR A 533 -2.26 5.20 -6.69
C TYR A 533 -1.07 4.52 -6.03
N SER A 534 -0.74 3.36 -6.54
CA SER A 534 0.45 2.61 -6.17
C SER A 534 1.24 2.21 -7.42
N ILE A 535 2.56 2.23 -7.28
CA ILE A 535 3.49 1.78 -8.32
C ILE A 535 4.42 0.75 -7.66
N ARG A 536 4.64 -0.36 -8.32
CA ARG A 536 5.66 -1.34 -7.98
C ARG A 536 6.50 -1.65 -9.21
N VAL A 537 7.81 -1.58 -9.04
CA VAL A 537 8.79 -1.94 -10.07
C VAL A 537 9.75 -2.96 -9.45
N ASN A 538 9.94 -4.08 -10.11
CA ASN A 538 10.97 -5.05 -9.74
C ASN A 538 11.89 -5.27 -10.93
N LEU A 539 13.20 -5.22 -10.67
CA LEU A 539 14.23 -5.54 -11.64
C LEU A 539 15.10 -6.63 -11.06
N GLU A 540 15.38 -7.65 -11.83
CA GLU A 540 16.16 -8.80 -11.39
C GLU A 540 17.12 -9.20 -12.53
N GLU A 541 18.36 -9.50 -12.17
CA GLU A 541 19.31 -10.17 -13.03
C GLU A 541 19.85 -11.41 -12.33
N ALA A 542 20.20 -12.44 -13.08
CA ALA A 542 20.77 -13.67 -12.54
C ALA A 542 21.87 -14.23 -13.42
N GLY A 543 22.87 -14.86 -12.79
CA GLY A 543 23.90 -15.66 -13.43
C GLY A 543 25.05 -14.90 -14.06
N ASN A 544 25.00 -13.56 -14.18
CA ASN A 544 26.06 -12.81 -14.87
C ASN A 544 27.41 -12.92 -14.15
N LEU A 545 27.43 -12.84 -12.83
CA LEU A 545 28.66 -12.99 -12.05
C LEU A 545 29.28 -14.39 -12.25
N LEU A 546 28.44 -15.42 -12.23
CA LEU A 546 28.88 -16.80 -12.43
C LEU A 546 29.39 -17.03 -13.84
N TYR A 547 28.70 -16.49 -14.84
CA TYR A 547 29.09 -16.59 -16.24
C TYR A 547 30.45 -15.91 -16.50
N LEU A 548 30.67 -14.72 -15.97
CA LEU A 548 31.95 -14.02 -16.07
C LEU A 548 33.05 -14.77 -15.33
N GLY A 549 32.76 -15.30 -14.13
CA GLY A 549 33.69 -16.12 -13.36
C GLY A 549 34.08 -17.40 -14.12
N SER A 550 33.11 -18.12 -14.68
CA SER A 550 33.37 -19.35 -15.47
C SER A 550 34.26 -19.07 -16.67
N LYS A 551 34.04 -17.94 -17.37
CA LYS A 551 34.91 -17.52 -18.47
C LYS A 551 36.30 -17.13 -18.01
N ALA A 552 36.43 -16.44 -16.89
CA ALA A 552 37.72 -16.00 -16.34
C ALA A 552 38.62 -17.17 -15.95
N ILE A 553 38.06 -18.27 -15.43
CA ILE A 553 38.78 -19.48 -15.08
C ILE A 553 38.93 -20.48 -16.25
N HIS A 554 38.56 -20.06 -17.47
CA HIS A 554 38.60 -20.85 -18.71
C HIS A 554 37.88 -22.23 -18.58
N SER A 555 36.76 -22.26 -17.86
CA SER A 555 35.89 -23.43 -17.78
C SER A 555 35.33 -23.76 -19.17
N ALA A 556 35.21 -25.02 -19.52
CA ALA A 556 34.60 -25.48 -20.78
C ALA A 556 33.11 -25.67 -20.58
N PRO A 557 32.25 -25.05 -21.40
CA PRO A 557 30.82 -25.31 -21.35
C PRO A 557 30.49 -26.72 -21.87
N LYS A 558 29.56 -27.41 -21.21
CA LYS A 558 29.01 -28.68 -21.72
C LYS A 558 27.98 -28.40 -22.83
N ALA A 559 27.94 -29.24 -23.84
CA ALA A 559 27.15 -29.02 -25.05
C ALA A 559 25.64 -28.78 -24.76
N ASP A 560 25.06 -29.50 -23.81
CA ASP A 560 23.62 -29.45 -23.53
C ASP A 560 23.26 -28.63 -22.26
N LYS A 561 24.24 -28.35 -21.38
CA LYS A 561 24.01 -27.73 -20.07
C LYS A 561 24.73 -26.41 -19.85
N GLY A 562 25.57 -25.99 -20.79
CA GLY A 562 26.37 -24.78 -20.65
C GLY A 562 27.45 -24.89 -19.56
N TYR A 563 27.71 -23.77 -18.87
CA TYR A 563 28.61 -23.74 -17.71
C TYR A 563 27.91 -24.28 -16.48
N GLU A 564 28.64 -25.05 -15.69
CA GLU A 564 28.16 -25.64 -14.43
C GLU A 564 29.06 -25.22 -13.26
N ILE A 565 28.49 -25.16 -12.07
CA ILE A 565 29.22 -25.04 -10.81
C ILE A 565 28.87 -26.26 -9.97
N ALA A 566 29.88 -27.00 -9.55
CA ALA A 566 29.73 -28.30 -8.84
C ALA A 566 28.78 -29.27 -9.58
N ASN A 567 28.89 -29.36 -10.90
CA ASN A 567 28.04 -30.15 -11.79
C ASN A 567 26.55 -29.73 -11.85
N ILE A 568 26.23 -28.54 -11.41
CA ILE A 568 24.87 -27.99 -11.44
C ILE A 568 24.84 -26.80 -12.41
N PRO A 569 23.94 -26.81 -13.42
CA PRO A 569 23.79 -25.69 -14.32
C PRO A 569 23.20 -24.48 -13.58
N PHE A 570 23.68 -23.27 -13.90
CA PHE A 570 23.13 -22.06 -13.32
C PHE A 570 22.27 -21.28 -14.32
N ALA A 571 21.23 -20.66 -13.80
CA ALA A 571 20.33 -19.83 -14.58
C ALA A 571 20.96 -18.48 -14.91
N GLN A 572 20.78 -18.02 -16.16
CA GLN A 572 21.19 -16.69 -16.61
C GLN A 572 20.02 -15.99 -17.31
N TYR A 573 19.52 -14.90 -16.71
CA TYR A 573 18.38 -14.14 -17.25
C TYR A 573 18.33 -12.71 -16.70
N VAL A 574 17.53 -11.88 -17.34
CA VAL A 574 17.05 -10.60 -16.82
C VAL A 574 15.53 -10.62 -16.71
N LYS A 575 14.98 -9.98 -15.70
CA LYS A 575 13.54 -9.91 -15.44
C LYS A 575 13.15 -8.53 -14.96
N GLY A 576 12.04 -8.02 -15.49
CA GLY A 576 11.45 -6.76 -15.06
C GLY A 576 9.94 -6.89 -14.90
N ASP A 577 9.42 -6.40 -13.76
CA ASP A 577 7.99 -6.33 -13.48
C ASP A 577 7.59 -4.88 -13.22
N PHE A 578 6.44 -4.51 -13.72
CA PHE A 578 5.80 -3.22 -13.47
C PHE A 578 4.34 -3.44 -13.09
N ASP A 579 3.93 -2.86 -11.97
CA ASP A 579 2.58 -2.91 -11.43
C ASP A 579 2.12 -1.50 -11.11
N PHE A 580 0.96 -1.10 -11.63
CA PHE A 580 0.34 0.18 -11.35
C PHE A 580 -1.13 -0.04 -11.00
N ALA A 581 -1.56 0.50 -9.87
CA ALA A 581 -2.97 0.51 -9.50
C ALA A 581 -3.40 1.93 -9.14
N GLN A 582 -4.54 2.35 -9.69
CA GLN A 582 -5.16 3.65 -9.45
C GLN A 582 -6.56 3.45 -8.90
N ASN A 583 -6.87 4.11 -7.79
CA ASN A 583 -8.18 4.11 -7.18
C ASN A 583 -8.81 5.51 -7.29
N TRP A 584 -9.97 5.59 -7.95
CA TRP A 584 -10.78 6.82 -8.06
C TRP A 584 -12.02 6.68 -7.20
N TYR A 585 -12.12 7.52 -6.17
CA TYR A 585 -13.31 7.58 -5.34
C TYR A 585 -14.35 8.50 -5.97
N ILE A 586 -15.53 7.94 -6.31
CA ILE A 586 -16.68 8.69 -6.80
C ILE A 586 -17.37 9.37 -5.61
N ASP A 587 -17.55 8.60 -4.53
CA ASP A 587 -18.12 9.05 -3.27
C ASP A 587 -17.59 8.20 -2.10
N LYS A 588 -18.15 8.36 -0.89
CA LYS A 588 -17.72 7.63 0.31
C LYS A 588 -17.88 6.10 0.21
N ARG A 589 -18.76 5.62 -0.67
CA ARG A 589 -19.11 4.20 -0.80
C ARG A 589 -18.74 3.58 -2.14
N ASN A 590 -18.46 4.42 -3.15
CA ASN A 590 -18.25 3.97 -4.52
C ASN A 590 -16.86 4.37 -5.02
N SER A 591 -16.17 3.45 -5.69
CA SER A 591 -14.88 3.72 -6.31
C SER A 591 -14.67 2.89 -7.57
N PHE A 592 -13.86 3.41 -8.48
CA PHE A 592 -13.26 2.67 -9.60
C PHE A 592 -11.81 2.36 -9.28
N VAL A 593 -11.38 1.16 -9.61
CA VAL A 593 -9.98 0.75 -9.53
C VAL A 593 -9.54 0.25 -10.89
N PHE A 594 -8.47 0.84 -11.38
CA PHE A 594 -7.74 0.40 -12.57
C PHE A 594 -6.42 -0.21 -12.13
N HIS A 595 -6.08 -1.34 -12.72
CA HIS A 595 -4.80 -2.02 -12.50
C HIS A 595 -4.21 -2.43 -13.84
N ILE A 596 -2.89 -2.26 -13.97
CA ILE A 596 -2.09 -2.82 -15.04
C ILE A 596 -0.85 -3.46 -14.45
N GLY A 597 -0.65 -4.75 -14.76
CA GLY A 597 0.52 -5.53 -14.40
C GLY A 597 1.22 -6.01 -15.65
N MET A 598 2.51 -5.71 -15.79
CA MET A 598 3.36 -6.13 -16.90
C MET A 598 4.59 -6.82 -16.37
N GLY A 599 5.02 -7.87 -17.03
CA GLY A 599 6.24 -8.56 -16.72
C GLY A 599 6.94 -9.06 -17.98
N ILE A 600 8.24 -8.97 -18.00
CA ILE A 600 9.09 -9.51 -19.06
C ILE A 600 10.32 -10.16 -18.44
N ALA A 601 10.64 -11.36 -18.88
CA ALA A 601 11.83 -12.08 -18.47
C ALA A 601 12.50 -12.68 -19.71
N TYR A 602 13.82 -12.50 -19.82
CA TYR A 602 14.59 -12.94 -20.99
C TYR A 602 15.75 -13.83 -20.56
N PRO A 603 15.70 -15.13 -20.87
CA PRO A 603 16.83 -16.02 -20.66
C PRO A 603 17.89 -15.81 -21.75
N TYR A 604 19.17 -15.80 -21.40
CA TYR A 604 20.29 -15.65 -22.33
C TYR A 604 21.55 -16.35 -21.80
N GLY A 605 22.60 -16.34 -22.64
CA GLY A 605 23.91 -16.89 -22.26
C GLY A 605 23.83 -18.36 -21.86
N ASN A 606 23.94 -18.64 -20.57
CA ASN A 606 23.91 -19.99 -20.01
C ASN A 606 22.50 -20.62 -19.98
N SER A 607 21.46 -19.85 -20.21
CA SER A 607 20.06 -20.34 -20.15
C SER A 607 19.33 -20.14 -21.47
N GLN A 608 18.71 -21.19 -21.95
CA GLN A 608 17.77 -21.14 -23.08
C GLN A 608 16.33 -20.94 -22.61
N ILE A 609 16.00 -21.37 -21.41
CA ILE A 609 14.68 -21.39 -20.80
C ILE A 609 14.79 -20.79 -19.41
N LEU A 610 13.76 -20.03 -18.99
CA LEU A 610 13.68 -19.51 -17.63
C LEU A 610 13.42 -20.65 -16.63
N PRO A 611 13.99 -20.57 -15.41
CA PRO A 611 13.55 -21.39 -14.29
C PRO A 611 12.03 -21.30 -14.11
N PHE A 612 11.40 -22.41 -13.79
CA PHE A 612 9.94 -22.45 -13.61
C PHE A 612 9.45 -21.42 -12.59
N GLU A 613 10.18 -21.20 -11.51
CA GLU A 613 9.87 -20.23 -10.46
C GLU A 613 9.91 -18.77 -10.92
N LYS A 614 10.53 -18.51 -12.05
CA LYS A 614 10.70 -17.16 -12.61
C LYS A 614 9.76 -16.89 -13.77
N ARG A 615 9.05 -17.91 -14.26
CA ARG A 615 8.06 -17.79 -15.30
C ARG A 615 6.76 -17.17 -14.79
N TYR A 616 6.02 -16.55 -15.67
CA TYR A 616 4.73 -15.94 -15.38
C TYR A 616 3.59 -16.91 -15.61
N PHE A 617 2.53 -16.69 -14.85
CA PHE A 617 1.26 -17.42 -14.98
C PHE A 617 0.11 -16.42 -15.08
N SER A 618 -1.00 -16.81 -15.72
CA SER A 618 -2.21 -16.03 -15.82
C SER A 618 -3.45 -16.85 -15.48
N GLY A 619 -4.54 -16.15 -15.12
CA GLY A 619 -5.75 -16.73 -14.55
C GLY A 619 -5.75 -16.72 -13.02
N GLY A 620 -6.94 -16.88 -12.45
CA GLY A 620 -7.16 -16.86 -11.01
C GLY A 620 -7.66 -15.52 -10.47
N PRO A 621 -7.85 -15.43 -9.14
CA PRO A 621 -8.55 -14.31 -8.50
C PRO A 621 -7.84 -12.97 -8.57
N ASN A 622 -6.53 -12.94 -8.85
CA ASN A 622 -5.71 -11.73 -8.89
C ASN A 622 -5.16 -11.41 -10.30
N SER A 623 -5.70 -12.03 -11.35
CA SER A 623 -5.31 -11.84 -12.74
C SER A 623 -6.57 -11.76 -13.61
N VAL A 624 -6.80 -12.69 -14.55
CA VAL A 624 -8.00 -12.74 -15.39
C VAL A 624 -9.00 -13.73 -14.81
N ARG A 625 -10.02 -13.24 -14.11
CA ARG A 625 -10.95 -14.02 -13.27
C ARG A 625 -11.95 -14.90 -14.01
N GLY A 626 -11.91 -14.96 -15.34
CA GLY A 626 -12.64 -15.93 -16.13
C GLY A 626 -11.96 -17.31 -16.23
N TRP A 627 -10.73 -17.44 -15.74
CA TRP A 627 -9.92 -18.65 -15.77
C TRP A 627 -9.48 -19.09 -14.38
N SER A 628 -9.41 -20.38 -14.16
CA SER A 628 -8.79 -20.93 -12.96
C SER A 628 -7.33 -20.53 -12.85
N VAL A 629 -6.74 -20.68 -11.67
CA VAL A 629 -5.33 -20.36 -11.44
C VAL A 629 -4.45 -21.15 -12.43
N ARG A 630 -3.53 -20.48 -13.11
CA ARG A 630 -2.59 -21.08 -14.06
C ARG A 630 -3.24 -21.84 -15.22
N SER A 631 -4.36 -21.37 -15.73
CA SER A 631 -5.07 -22.04 -16.83
C SER A 631 -5.23 -21.19 -18.09
N LEU A 632 -4.55 -20.05 -18.17
CA LEU A 632 -4.62 -19.15 -19.32
C LEU A 632 -3.24 -18.98 -19.96
N GLY A 633 -3.19 -19.13 -21.29
CA GLY A 633 -1.99 -18.91 -22.10
C GLY A 633 -1.02 -20.11 -22.11
N PRO A 634 0.17 -19.98 -22.68
CA PRO A 634 0.68 -18.78 -23.38
C PRO A 634 0.00 -18.55 -24.75
N GLY A 635 -0.30 -17.27 -25.04
CA GLY A 635 -0.93 -16.88 -26.28
C GLY A 635 -2.24 -17.61 -26.58
N SER A 636 -2.30 -18.31 -27.70
CA SER A 636 -3.44 -19.16 -28.10
C SER A 636 -3.20 -20.67 -27.91
N TYR A 637 -2.13 -21.03 -27.21
CA TYR A 637 -1.78 -22.43 -26.95
C TYR A 637 -2.86 -23.17 -26.14
N ARG A 638 -3.20 -24.38 -26.58
CA ARG A 638 -4.33 -25.18 -26.06
C ARG A 638 -3.93 -26.32 -25.13
N GLY A 639 -2.64 -26.58 -24.99
CA GLY A 639 -2.09 -27.78 -24.36
C GLY A 639 -1.85 -28.91 -25.36
N ALA A 640 -0.92 -29.80 -25.02
CA ALA A 640 -0.78 -31.06 -25.75
C ALA A 640 -1.99 -31.94 -25.39
N ASP A 641 -2.64 -32.53 -26.39
CA ASP A 641 -3.77 -33.45 -26.23
C ASP A 641 -5.00 -32.90 -25.48
N GLY A 642 -5.13 -31.56 -25.36
CA GLY A 642 -6.27 -30.95 -24.71
C GLY A 642 -6.25 -31.04 -23.18
N ASN A 643 -5.23 -31.65 -22.58
CA ASN A 643 -5.04 -31.76 -21.15
C ASN A 643 -4.30 -30.54 -20.60
N MET A 644 -4.79 -29.98 -19.50
CA MET A 644 -4.14 -28.86 -18.79
C MET A 644 -2.98 -29.36 -17.95
N ASN A 645 -1.76 -29.12 -18.40
CA ASN A 645 -0.58 -29.24 -17.54
C ASN A 645 -0.17 -27.83 -17.10
N TYR A 646 -0.22 -27.55 -15.80
CA TYR A 646 0.05 -26.22 -15.22
C TYR A 646 1.44 -25.65 -15.59
N ILE A 647 2.42 -26.50 -15.86
CA ILE A 647 3.78 -26.06 -16.24
C ILE A 647 3.78 -25.52 -17.66
N ASN A 648 3.01 -26.13 -18.55
CA ASN A 648 2.88 -25.69 -19.94
C ASN A 648 2.14 -24.36 -20.08
N HIS A 649 1.30 -24.01 -19.09
CA HIS A 649 0.62 -22.73 -19.00
C HIS A 649 1.45 -21.68 -18.27
N SER A 650 2.72 -21.56 -18.63
CA SER A 650 3.65 -20.55 -18.14
C SER A 650 4.27 -19.76 -19.30
N GLY A 651 4.69 -18.53 -19.05
CA GLY A 651 5.25 -17.65 -20.08
C GLY A 651 6.40 -16.78 -19.57
N ASP A 652 7.07 -16.13 -20.49
CA ASP A 652 8.19 -15.22 -20.24
C ASP A 652 7.74 -13.76 -20.23
N ILE A 653 6.57 -13.49 -20.79
CA ILE A 653 5.92 -12.17 -20.82
C ILE A 653 4.54 -12.30 -20.22
N LYS A 654 4.12 -11.29 -19.44
CA LYS A 654 2.79 -11.19 -18.83
C LYS A 654 2.20 -9.81 -19.07
N LEU A 655 0.90 -9.75 -19.31
CA LEU A 655 0.10 -8.54 -19.31
C LEU A 655 -1.24 -8.85 -18.64
N ASP A 656 -1.55 -8.10 -17.58
CA ASP A 656 -2.85 -8.07 -16.92
C ASP A 656 -3.38 -6.64 -16.91
N ILE A 657 -4.64 -6.44 -17.27
CA ILE A 657 -5.36 -5.18 -17.22
C ILE A 657 -6.70 -5.44 -16.56
N ASN A 658 -6.98 -4.74 -15.46
CA ASN A 658 -8.18 -4.96 -14.68
C ASN A 658 -8.88 -3.61 -14.43
N LEU A 659 -10.19 -3.60 -14.59
CA LEU A 659 -11.05 -2.50 -14.21
C LEU A 659 -12.12 -3.02 -13.28
N GLU A 660 -12.19 -2.48 -12.08
CA GLU A 660 -13.12 -2.92 -11.05
C GLU A 660 -13.89 -1.73 -10.46
N TYR A 661 -15.21 -1.78 -10.53
CA TYR A 661 -16.09 -0.89 -9.79
C TYR A 661 -16.43 -1.52 -8.44
N ARG A 662 -16.21 -0.80 -7.35
CA ARG A 662 -16.46 -1.23 -5.97
C ARG A 662 -17.56 -0.39 -5.37
N THR A 663 -18.50 -1.03 -4.68
CA THR A 663 -19.61 -0.37 -4.01
C THR A 663 -19.86 -1.00 -2.64
N HIS A 664 -20.09 -0.15 -1.63
CA HIS A 664 -20.57 -0.65 -0.34
C HIS A 664 -22.05 -1.02 -0.46
N LEU A 665 -22.39 -2.26 -0.12
CA LEU A 665 -23.76 -2.75 -0.18
C LEU A 665 -24.49 -2.43 1.14
N PHE A 666 -24.19 -3.19 2.14
CA PHE A 666 -24.78 -3.05 3.48
C PHE A 666 -23.88 -3.72 4.52
N TRP A 667 -23.98 -3.29 5.77
CA TRP A 667 -23.23 -3.83 6.91
C TRP A 667 -21.73 -3.92 6.57
N LYS A 668 -21.16 -5.13 6.47
CA LYS A 668 -19.78 -5.42 6.10
C LYS A 668 -19.64 -5.98 4.68
N PHE A 669 -20.70 -5.96 3.89
CA PHE A 669 -20.70 -6.45 2.53
C PHE A 669 -20.42 -5.32 1.52
N ASN A 670 -19.44 -5.56 0.66
CA ASN A 670 -19.12 -4.74 -0.49
C ASN A 670 -19.32 -5.56 -1.77
N GLY A 671 -19.88 -4.95 -2.79
CA GLY A 671 -20.04 -5.54 -4.12
C GLY A 671 -18.95 -5.02 -5.06
N ALA A 672 -18.64 -5.81 -6.06
CA ALA A 672 -17.81 -5.37 -7.17
C ALA A 672 -18.36 -5.87 -8.50
N ALA A 673 -18.14 -5.07 -9.55
CA ALA A 673 -18.29 -5.49 -10.93
C ALA A 673 -16.94 -5.25 -11.63
N PHE A 674 -16.49 -6.21 -12.43
CA PHE A 674 -15.17 -6.13 -13.00
C PHE A 674 -15.11 -6.57 -14.47
N ILE A 675 -14.10 -6.05 -15.14
CA ILE A 675 -13.66 -6.46 -16.46
C ILE A 675 -12.15 -6.68 -16.38
N ASP A 676 -11.70 -7.87 -16.77
CA ASP A 676 -10.30 -8.26 -16.79
C ASP A 676 -9.89 -8.58 -18.21
N ALA A 677 -8.67 -8.21 -18.59
CA ALA A 677 -8.03 -8.59 -19.84
C ALA A 677 -6.57 -8.94 -19.57
N GLY A 678 -6.05 -9.95 -20.24
CA GLY A 678 -4.65 -10.30 -20.09
C GLY A 678 -4.28 -11.59 -20.78
N ASN A 679 -3.02 -11.92 -20.75
CA ASN A 679 -2.44 -13.21 -21.17
C ASN A 679 -0.96 -13.27 -20.77
N ILE A 680 -0.34 -14.42 -21.02
CA ILE A 680 1.10 -14.64 -20.98
C ILE A 680 1.59 -15.08 -22.36
N TRP A 681 2.88 -14.91 -22.63
CA TRP A 681 3.52 -15.33 -23.87
C TRP A 681 4.95 -15.80 -23.58
N ASN A 682 5.45 -16.63 -24.51
CA ASN A 682 6.86 -16.99 -24.58
C ASN A 682 7.63 -15.92 -25.38
N ILE A 683 8.79 -15.50 -24.90
CA ILE A 683 9.64 -14.54 -25.63
C ILE A 683 10.46 -15.23 -26.72
N ARG A 684 10.75 -16.52 -26.53
CA ARG A 684 11.42 -17.38 -27.49
C ARG A 684 10.44 -18.39 -28.11
N HIS A 685 10.80 -18.91 -29.26
CA HIS A 685 10.10 -20.02 -29.85
C HIS A 685 10.44 -21.31 -29.12
N TYR A 686 9.44 -22.00 -28.62
CA TYR A 686 9.56 -23.33 -28.02
C TYR A 686 8.76 -24.35 -28.86
N GLU A 687 9.40 -25.46 -29.19
CA GLU A 687 8.74 -26.53 -29.90
C GLU A 687 7.51 -27.05 -29.16
N GLY A 688 6.43 -27.27 -29.87
CA GLY A 688 5.13 -27.65 -29.30
C GLY A 688 4.33 -26.53 -28.65
N GLN A 689 4.85 -25.27 -28.66
CA GLN A 689 4.16 -24.09 -28.16
C GLN A 689 4.23 -22.88 -29.11
N GLU A 690 4.19 -23.13 -30.42
CA GLU A 690 4.35 -22.10 -31.48
C GLU A 690 3.32 -20.98 -31.35
N GLU A 691 2.08 -21.31 -30.98
CA GLU A 691 0.99 -20.35 -30.78
C GLU A 691 1.16 -19.50 -29.49
N GLY A 692 2.08 -19.89 -28.64
CA GLY A 692 2.43 -19.18 -27.42
C GLY A 692 3.48 -18.08 -27.58
N THR A 693 4.15 -18.00 -28.75
CA THR A 693 5.22 -17.04 -28.97
C THR A 693 4.69 -15.61 -29.13
N PHE A 694 5.28 -14.64 -28.41
CA PHE A 694 4.92 -13.23 -28.50
C PHE A 694 5.25 -12.65 -29.88
N ARG A 695 4.29 -11.93 -30.45
CA ARG A 695 4.49 -11.16 -31.70
C ARG A 695 3.73 -9.83 -31.61
N PHE A 696 4.40 -8.70 -31.78
CA PHE A 696 3.82 -7.37 -31.72
C PHE A 696 2.59 -7.15 -32.60
N ASN A 697 2.54 -7.77 -33.75
CA ASN A 697 1.43 -7.66 -34.70
C ASN A 697 0.26 -8.60 -34.38
N ARG A 698 0.37 -9.47 -33.34
CA ARG A 698 -0.66 -10.49 -33.03
C ARG A 698 -1.07 -10.55 -31.55
N PHE A 699 -0.27 -10.03 -30.60
CA PHE A 699 -0.52 -10.22 -29.17
C PHE A 699 -1.92 -9.72 -28.75
N TYR A 700 -2.40 -8.61 -29.33
CA TYR A 700 -3.73 -8.05 -29.02
C TYR A 700 -4.89 -8.95 -29.46
N LYS A 701 -4.69 -9.83 -30.48
CA LYS A 701 -5.67 -10.85 -30.93
C LYS A 701 -5.71 -12.07 -30.00
N GLN A 702 -4.70 -12.19 -29.14
CA GLN A 702 -4.52 -13.27 -28.17
C GLN A 702 -4.87 -12.81 -26.74
N LEU A 703 -5.36 -11.59 -26.56
CA LEU A 703 -5.84 -11.14 -25.25
C LEU A 703 -7.10 -11.92 -24.88
N ALA A 704 -7.06 -12.54 -23.70
CA ALA A 704 -8.22 -13.09 -23.05
C ALA A 704 -9.00 -11.97 -22.35
N MET A 705 -10.33 -12.04 -22.34
CA MET A 705 -11.16 -11.09 -21.62
C MET A 705 -12.20 -11.82 -20.77
N ALA A 706 -12.44 -11.30 -19.58
CA ALA A 706 -13.47 -11.77 -18.65
C ALA A 706 -14.25 -10.59 -18.06
N TYR A 707 -15.47 -10.86 -17.64
CA TYR A 707 -16.29 -9.94 -16.86
C TYR A 707 -16.95 -10.70 -15.72
N GLY A 708 -17.34 -10.00 -14.67
CA GLY A 708 -17.95 -10.69 -13.55
C GLY A 708 -18.40 -9.79 -12.42
N LEU A 709 -18.93 -10.46 -11.41
CA LEU A 709 -19.39 -9.85 -10.18
C LEU A 709 -18.65 -10.48 -9.01
N GLY A 710 -18.45 -9.69 -7.96
CA GLY A 710 -17.81 -10.16 -6.76
C GLY A 710 -18.48 -9.64 -5.50
N LEU A 711 -18.44 -10.46 -4.47
CA LEU A 711 -18.89 -10.12 -3.13
C LEU A 711 -17.68 -10.11 -2.19
N ARG A 712 -17.57 -9.09 -1.37
CA ARG A 712 -16.51 -8.91 -0.38
C ARG A 712 -17.16 -8.81 0.99
N PHE A 713 -16.65 -9.59 1.93
CA PHE A 713 -17.01 -9.51 3.33
C PHE A 713 -15.85 -8.89 4.10
N ASP A 714 -16.03 -7.63 4.50
CA ASP A 714 -15.00 -6.81 5.13
C ASP A 714 -15.13 -6.89 6.65
N LEU A 715 -14.17 -7.56 7.30
CA LEU A 715 -14.09 -7.75 8.74
C LEU A 715 -13.16 -6.71 9.42
N ASP A 716 -12.80 -5.62 8.75
CA ASP A 716 -11.86 -4.57 9.14
C ASP A 716 -10.38 -5.01 9.11
N TYR A 717 -10.05 -6.19 9.62
CA TYR A 717 -8.72 -6.79 9.60
C TYR A 717 -8.54 -7.86 8.52
N LEU A 718 -9.62 -8.37 7.96
CA LEU A 718 -9.65 -9.43 6.96
C LEU A 718 -10.79 -9.18 5.97
N ILE A 719 -10.50 -9.26 4.69
CA ILE A 719 -11.50 -9.20 3.63
C ILE A 719 -11.60 -10.58 2.97
N ILE A 720 -12.77 -11.19 3.08
CA ILE A 720 -13.09 -12.43 2.38
C ILE A 720 -13.76 -12.07 1.07
N ARG A 721 -13.31 -12.65 -0.02
CA ARG A 721 -13.73 -12.32 -1.37
C ARG A 721 -14.25 -13.56 -2.11
N PHE A 722 -15.39 -13.39 -2.76
CA PHE A 722 -16.00 -14.36 -3.66
C PHE A 722 -16.19 -13.69 -5.02
N ASP A 723 -15.53 -14.16 -6.06
CA ASP A 723 -15.64 -13.63 -7.41
C ASP A 723 -16.21 -14.69 -8.36
N GLY A 724 -17.24 -14.34 -9.14
CA GLY A 724 -17.76 -15.12 -10.23
C GLY A 724 -17.40 -14.44 -11.56
N GLY A 725 -16.54 -15.06 -12.35
CA GLY A 725 -16.07 -14.54 -13.62
C GLY A 725 -16.59 -15.36 -14.81
N MET A 726 -17.02 -14.66 -15.86
CA MET A 726 -17.40 -15.24 -17.14
C MET A 726 -16.37 -14.86 -18.20
N LYS A 727 -15.95 -15.82 -19.02
CA LYS A 727 -15.10 -15.56 -20.18
C LYS A 727 -15.88 -14.72 -21.20
N ALA A 728 -15.26 -13.65 -21.70
CA ALA A 728 -15.80 -12.84 -22.79
C ALA A 728 -15.11 -13.16 -24.11
N ILE A 729 -13.77 -13.23 -24.10
CA ILE A 729 -12.94 -13.64 -25.26
C ILE A 729 -11.98 -14.73 -24.78
N ASN A 730 -12.01 -15.86 -25.43
CA ASN A 730 -11.12 -16.99 -25.16
C ASN A 730 -10.16 -17.21 -26.35
N PRO A 731 -8.89 -16.76 -26.26
CA PRO A 731 -7.93 -16.89 -27.36
C PRO A 731 -7.51 -18.33 -27.67
N MET A 732 -7.72 -19.24 -26.70
CA MET A 732 -7.42 -20.67 -26.87
C MET A 732 -8.50 -21.42 -27.67
N ARG A 733 -9.58 -20.76 -28.09
CA ARG A 733 -10.66 -21.32 -28.88
C ARG A 733 -10.76 -20.67 -30.28
N THR A 734 -11.45 -21.30 -31.19
CA THR A 734 -11.67 -20.81 -32.57
C THR A 734 -13.16 -20.69 -32.88
N GLY A 735 -13.49 -20.00 -33.96
CA GLY A 735 -14.87 -19.82 -34.38
C GLY A 735 -15.74 -19.13 -33.36
N ARG A 736 -16.95 -19.64 -33.15
CA ARG A 736 -17.94 -19.08 -32.20
C ARG A 736 -17.49 -19.19 -30.75
N ASP A 737 -16.77 -20.24 -30.38
CA ASP A 737 -16.30 -20.50 -29.01
C ASP A 737 -15.18 -19.54 -28.56
N LYS A 738 -14.58 -18.79 -29.49
CA LYS A 738 -13.65 -17.71 -29.18
C LYS A 738 -14.33 -16.53 -28.50
N TYR A 739 -15.64 -16.35 -28.73
CA TYR A 739 -16.40 -15.22 -28.25
C TYR A 739 -17.57 -15.67 -27.33
N PRO A 740 -17.29 -16.24 -26.14
CA PRO A 740 -18.32 -16.67 -25.18
C PRO A 740 -19.30 -15.56 -24.82
N PHE A 741 -18.89 -14.29 -24.86
CA PHE A 741 -19.78 -13.15 -24.59
C PHE A 741 -21.03 -13.15 -25.48
N LEU A 742 -20.90 -13.58 -26.74
CA LEU A 742 -22.01 -13.68 -27.69
C LEU A 742 -22.84 -14.98 -27.51
N HIS A 743 -22.19 -16.04 -27.03
CA HIS A 743 -22.78 -17.38 -26.89
C HIS A 743 -22.36 -18.00 -25.54
N PRO A 744 -22.80 -17.42 -24.37
CA PRO A 744 -22.33 -17.84 -23.06
C PRO A 744 -22.81 -19.25 -22.72
N ASN A 745 -21.89 -20.08 -22.26
CA ASN A 745 -22.16 -21.39 -21.67
C ASN A 745 -21.62 -21.41 -20.25
N PHE A 746 -22.53 -21.38 -19.26
CA PHE A 746 -22.16 -21.27 -17.87
C PHE A 746 -21.26 -22.40 -17.37
N SER A 747 -21.48 -23.63 -17.83
CA SER A 747 -20.68 -24.79 -17.43
C SER A 747 -19.23 -24.72 -17.93
N ARG A 748 -19.01 -24.12 -19.11
CA ARG A 748 -17.69 -24.03 -19.77
C ARG A 748 -16.94 -22.74 -19.46
N ASP A 749 -17.70 -21.64 -19.34
CA ASP A 749 -17.13 -20.30 -19.43
C ASP A 749 -17.13 -19.57 -18.08
N PHE A 750 -17.73 -20.15 -17.03
CA PHE A 750 -17.78 -19.61 -15.68
C PHE A 750 -16.62 -20.13 -14.84
N ALA A 751 -15.99 -19.24 -14.07
CA ALA A 751 -15.03 -19.57 -13.03
C ALA A 751 -15.44 -18.91 -11.71
N PHE A 752 -15.38 -19.67 -10.63
CA PHE A 752 -15.63 -19.18 -9.28
C PHE A 752 -14.31 -19.11 -8.52
N HIS A 753 -14.08 -18.01 -7.82
CA HIS A 753 -12.88 -17.79 -7.01
C HIS A 753 -13.23 -17.41 -5.58
N PHE A 754 -12.58 -18.09 -4.66
CA PHE A 754 -12.47 -17.69 -3.26
C PHE A 754 -11.08 -17.10 -3.03
N ALA A 755 -11.01 -15.95 -2.36
CA ALA A 755 -9.73 -15.31 -2.06
C ALA A 755 -9.83 -14.42 -0.80
N VAL A 756 -8.66 -14.01 -0.29
CA VAL A 756 -8.51 -13.12 0.86
C VAL A 756 -7.82 -11.85 0.41
N GLY A 757 -8.35 -10.70 0.84
CA GLY A 757 -7.85 -9.38 0.46
C GLY A 757 -8.42 -8.86 -0.88
N TYR A 758 -8.01 -7.64 -1.26
CA TYR A 758 -8.31 -7.08 -2.58
C TYR A 758 -7.37 -7.68 -3.64
N PRO A 759 -7.79 -7.73 -4.92
CA PRO A 759 -6.99 -8.36 -5.98
C PRO A 759 -5.73 -7.54 -6.34
N PHE A 760 -5.76 -6.24 -6.13
CA PHE A 760 -4.67 -5.28 -6.42
C PHE A 760 -4.83 -3.98 -5.64
#